data_ac61fe0b7d34af5e85fcaf27b9faaa2e
#
_entry.id   ac61fe0b7d34af5e85fcaf27b9faaa2e
#
_cell.length_a   1.000
_cell.length_b   1.000
_cell.length_c   1.000
_cell.angle_alpha   90.00
_cell.angle_beta   90.00
_cell.angle_gamma   90.00
#
_symmetry.space_group_name_H-M   'P 1'
#
loop_
_entity.id
_entity.type
_entity.pdbx_description
1 polymer ?
#
loop_
_entity_poly.entity_id
_entity_poly.type
_entity_poly.pdbx_seq_one_letter_code
_entity_poly.pdbx_strand_id
1 'polypeptide(L)'
;MKTLTIIDTFGFFFRLYYALKGFKNSQGQASGMISGFANFIYSLKNEYKSDYIIFALDSKGKTFRSDIDPNYKKNRTPPPPELLEQIPICIEMIEKMGFMSASYEGYEADDIIASVVKTCKDKDIFVRIITQDKDLYQLIKDGKTSIYSPISKNDYDEEACFEKYGVKPYQIKDFLALCGDSSDNIPGVKGIGAKGAKTLLDEFGSIEGIYENLTLVRNERSRKLLLEGKENAFLSKKLASLYEDLEVSNLLEKADFPQDEPLLKILEILEHYELNVLLKKLRQNPDNKDKNLGFKATLIQDEDKLFEILNSLEQESIIAFDTETTSIDTKEAKIVGFSFCMSENEAFYVPLTHNYLGVGKQVSLQSAKKAIELIFKHFIIGHNLKYDFKIIENNFKLSLPQKYADTMILAWLKNPSLRVNMDDLALRLFNYETLHFESLVKKGENFASVELEKACKYAAEDAYITLRFYLYFLKNLEPHLLDLAKNYEFDFIKIIMMMEENGIKLDTHALEILMKKFESEIKILSEEIYDLCEDRFNLNSPKQVGDILFEKLKLPSGKKGKTGYSTDEKVLNELLDKHPVISKILDYRELAKLYSTYCEPLLKLALKDENSRIYSSFLQTGTATGRLSSKDPNLQNIPAHGQYAKDYKSCFIAKEGFSFISLDYSQIELRMLAHFSEDEKLLNAFKNDEDIHARTAIMIFGESNYETRSIAKSINFGLIYGMGYKTLSKNLKIEANLAKTYIEKYFENFTSIKSYFKKVKNEAKANGFISTLSGRKRYFDFENAKPMQVAMYERESINSILQGSAADIIKFAMLEIAKILNQDKRLILQIHDELIFEVKDELCENFVKKTSDIMENIVKLKVKLKTSSSIAKKWGNLK
;
A
#
# COMPACT_ATOMS: atom_id res chain seq x y z
N MET A 1 -18.44 -39.99 14.11
CA MET A 1 -17.00 -39.85 14.44
C MET A 1 -16.66 -38.40 14.25
N LYS A 2 -16.18 -37.69 15.28
CA LYS A 2 -15.71 -36.31 15.21
C LYS A 2 -14.30 -36.25 14.62
N THR A 3 -13.93 -35.14 14.00
CA THR A 3 -12.62 -34.98 13.37
C THR A 3 -11.76 -34.00 14.18
N LEU A 4 -10.56 -34.42 14.57
CA LEU A 4 -9.51 -33.58 15.13
C LEU A 4 -8.47 -33.30 14.03
N THR A 5 -8.24 -32.03 13.72
CA THR A 5 -7.10 -31.63 12.92
C THR A 5 -5.95 -31.19 13.83
N ILE A 6 -4.79 -31.82 13.70
CA ILE A 6 -3.57 -31.42 14.41
C ILE A 6 -2.50 -31.00 13.42
N ILE A 7 -1.84 -29.87 13.68
CA ILE A 7 -0.93 -29.22 12.74
C ILE A 7 0.48 -29.24 13.31
N ASP A 8 1.42 -29.79 12.58
CA ASP A 8 2.85 -29.58 12.76
C ASP A 8 3.18 -28.14 12.35
N THR A 9 3.18 -27.23 13.32
CA THR A 9 3.10 -25.79 13.09
C THR A 9 4.36 -25.23 12.46
N PHE A 10 5.53 -25.57 12.97
CA PHE A 10 6.78 -25.01 12.43
C PHE A 10 7.10 -25.59 11.05
N GLY A 11 6.90 -26.88 10.84
CA GLY A 11 7.03 -27.51 9.53
C GLY A 11 6.11 -26.83 8.49
N PHE A 12 4.89 -26.50 8.91
CA PHE A 12 3.93 -25.77 8.10
C PHE A 12 4.34 -24.30 7.83
N PHE A 13 4.83 -23.57 8.84
CA PHE A 13 5.31 -22.18 8.70
C PHE A 13 6.52 -22.08 7.78
N PHE A 14 7.52 -22.94 7.96
CA PHE A 14 8.69 -22.98 7.08
C PHE A 14 8.28 -23.10 5.62
N ARG A 15 7.35 -23.99 5.39
CA ARG A 15 6.86 -24.23 4.05
C ARG A 15 6.13 -23.05 3.46
N LEU A 16 5.19 -22.44 4.18
CA LEU A 16 4.48 -21.25 3.72
C LEU A 16 5.46 -20.12 3.37
N TYR A 17 6.49 -19.96 4.19
CA TYR A 17 7.54 -18.98 3.92
C TYR A 17 8.25 -19.24 2.58
N TYR A 18 8.70 -20.48 2.35
CA TYR A 18 9.40 -20.78 1.10
C TYR A 18 8.50 -20.77 -0.14
N ALA A 19 7.24 -21.16 0.00
CA ALA A 19 6.26 -21.10 -1.09
C ALA A 19 5.90 -19.67 -1.50
N LEU A 20 5.84 -18.76 -0.53
CA LEU A 20 5.43 -17.36 -0.71
C LEU A 20 6.58 -16.38 -0.43
N LYS A 21 7.81 -16.83 -0.64
CA LYS A 21 9.02 -16.02 -0.45
C LYS A 21 9.00 -14.80 -1.37
N GLY A 22 9.21 -13.62 -0.77
CA GLY A 22 9.27 -12.34 -1.51
C GLY A 22 7.96 -11.55 -1.50
N PHE A 23 6.86 -12.09 -0.96
CA PHE A 23 5.67 -11.30 -0.68
C PHE A 23 5.93 -10.32 0.45
N LYS A 24 5.62 -9.05 0.21
CA LYS A 24 5.79 -7.95 1.17
C LYS A 24 4.58 -7.04 1.11
N ASN A 25 4.24 -6.41 2.24
CA ASN A 25 3.25 -5.33 2.25
C ASN A 25 3.83 -4.04 1.64
N SER A 26 3.06 -2.99 1.50
CA SER A 26 3.50 -1.69 0.95
C SER A 26 4.64 -1.06 1.76
N GLN A 27 4.77 -1.42 3.02
CA GLN A 27 5.85 -0.99 3.91
C GLN A 27 7.13 -1.82 3.76
N GLY A 28 7.14 -2.83 2.89
CA GLY A 28 8.29 -3.69 2.63
C GLY A 28 8.50 -4.79 3.67
N GLN A 29 7.56 -5.01 4.60
CA GLN A 29 7.60 -6.09 5.58
C GLN A 29 7.24 -7.42 4.90
N ALA A 30 7.95 -8.49 5.27
CA ALA A 30 7.66 -9.82 4.76
C ALA A 30 6.28 -10.28 5.26
N SER A 31 5.38 -10.60 4.35
CA SER A 31 3.98 -10.96 4.63
C SER A 31 3.58 -12.32 4.07
N GLY A 32 4.48 -12.99 3.35
CA GLY A 32 4.13 -14.23 2.64
C GLY A 32 3.66 -15.34 3.55
N MET A 33 4.37 -15.62 4.65
CA MET A 33 3.97 -16.65 5.60
C MET A 33 2.67 -16.28 6.32
N ILE A 34 2.54 -15.04 6.76
CA ILE A 34 1.32 -14.52 7.43
C ILE A 34 0.12 -14.63 6.49
N SER A 35 0.27 -14.22 5.23
CA SER A 35 -0.76 -14.34 4.20
C SER A 35 -1.15 -15.78 3.93
N GLY A 36 -0.15 -16.66 3.77
CA GLY A 36 -0.39 -18.09 3.57
C GLY A 36 -1.11 -18.72 4.76
N PHE A 37 -0.71 -18.37 5.98
CA PHE A 37 -1.31 -18.86 7.21
C PHE A 37 -2.77 -18.39 7.37
N ALA A 38 -3.03 -17.10 7.18
CA ALA A 38 -4.39 -16.57 7.25
C ALA A 38 -5.32 -17.20 6.20
N ASN A 39 -4.86 -17.39 4.95
CA ASN A 39 -5.63 -18.10 3.93
C ASN A 39 -5.86 -19.58 4.25
N PHE A 40 -4.91 -20.23 4.89
CA PHE A 40 -5.07 -21.59 5.37
C PHE A 40 -6.16 -21.68 6.46
N ILE A 41 -6.15 -20.77 7.44
CA ILE A 41 -7.20 -20.70 8.46
C ILE A 41 -8.58 -20.49 7.81
N TYR A 42 -8.68 -19.59 6.82
CA TYR A 42 -9.93 -19.40 6.07
C TYR A 42 -10.42 -20.69 5.41
N SER A 43 -9.52 -21.50 4.85
CA SER A 43 -9.88 -22.77 4.22
C SER A 43 -10.19 -23.87 5.22
N LEU A 44 -9.65 -23.83 6.43
CA LEU A 44 -9.95 -24.83 7.47
C LEU A 44 -11.43 -24.95 7.77
N LYS A 45 -12.14 -23.83 7.89
CA LYS A 45 -13.58 -23.80 8.13
C LYS A 45 -14.37 -24.34 6.94
N ASN A 46 -13.98 -23.98 5.73
CA ASN A 46 -14.76 -24.23 4.52
C ASN A 46 -14.47 -25.59 3.85
N GLU A 47 -13.21 -26.05 3.93
CA GLU A 47 -12.77 -27.25 3.20
C GLU A 47 -12.58 -28.46 4.12
N TYR A 48 -12.17 -28.31 5.38
CA TYR A 48 -11.70 -29.43 6.21
C TYR A 48 -12.69 -29.93 7.25
N LYS A 49 -13.75 -29.18 7.58
CA LYS A 49 -14.82 -29.55 8.52
C LYS A 49 -14.32 -30.22 9.79
N SER A 50 -13.39 -29.59 10.51
CA SER A 50 -12.83 -30.11 11.74
C SER A 50 -13.68 -29.69 12.94
N ASP A 51 -13.96 -30.63 13.84
CA ASP A 51 -14.63 -30.34 15.11
C ASP A 51 -13.65 -29.80 16.14
N TYR A 52 -12.40 -30.30 16.10
CA TYR A 52 -11.32 -29.93 17.00
C TYR A 52 -10.08 -29.53 16.22
N ILE A 53 -9.29 -28.61 16.77
CA ILE A 53 -8.03 -28.19 16.15
C ILE A 53 -6.94 -27.94 17.21
N ILE A 54 -5.72 -28.43 16.94
CA ILE A 54 -4.55 -28.25 17.79
C ILE A 54 -3.35 -27.83 16.94
N PHE A 55 -2.64 -26.79 17.35
CA PHE A 55 -1.36 -26.40 16.79
C PHE A 55 -0.23 -26.92 17.67
N ALA A 56 0.49 -27.93 17.21
CA ALA A 56 1.66 -28.46 17.91
C ALA A 56 2.90 -27.60 17.59
N LEU A 57 3.57 -27.14 18.64
CA LEU A 57 4.73 -26.23 18.55
C LEU A 57 5.97 -26.91 19.14
N ASP A 58 7.11 -26.76 18.47
CA ASP A 58 8.40 -27.16 19.03
C ASP A 58 8.75 -26.31 20.25
N SER A 59 9.36 -26.95 21.27
CA SER A 59 9.87 -26.24 22.42
C SER A 59 11.14 -25.43 22.10
N LYS A 60 11.36 -24.36 22.85
CA LYS A 60 12.63 -23.61 22.79
C LYS A 60 13.70 -24.39 23.58
N GLY A 61 14.81 -24.70 22.90
CA GLY A 61 15.95 -25.30 23.57
C GLY A 61 16.29 -26.71 23.09
N LYS A 62 17.05 -27.45 23.93
CA LYS A 62 17.46 -28.82 23.63
C LYS A 62 16.31 -29.78 23.88
N THR A 63 16.14 -30.75 22.98
CA THR A 63 15.18 -31.84 23.16
C THR A 63 15.90 -33.08 23.70
N PHE A 64 15.16 -34.03 24.25
CA PHE A 64 15.72 -35.30 24.76
C PHE A 64 16.52 -36.05 23.68
N ARG A 65 16.19 -35.85 22.37
CA ARG A 65 16.94 -36.43 21.26
C ARG A 65 18.36 -35.86 21.16
N SER A 66 18.53 -34.58 21.50
CA SER A 66 19.88 -33.98 21.59
C SER A 66 20.74 -34.54 22.72
N ASP A 67 20.09 -35.10 23.77
CA ASP A 67 20.79 -35.77 24.85
C ASP A 67 21.18 -37.20 24.47
N ILE A 68 20.40 -37.83 23.57
CA ILE A 68 20.69 -39.16 23.01
C ILE A 68 21.87 -39.08 22.02
N ASP A 69 21.85 -38.08 21.12
CA ASP A 69 22.93 -37.79 20.18
C ASP A 69 23.13 -36.27 19.98
N PRO A 70 24.26 -35.73 20.45
CA PRO A 70 24.57 -34.30 20.28
C PRO A 70 24.68 -33.82 18.83
N ASN A 71 24.74 -34.74 17.86
CA ASN A 71 24.77 -34.42 16.45
C ASN A 71 23.37 -34.36 15.80
N TYR A 72 22.31 -34.76 16.52
CA TYR A 72 20.95 -34.69 16.05
C TYR A 72 20.57 -33.26 15.60
N LYS A 73 20.05 -33.11 14.37
CA LYS A 73 19.64 -31.83 13.75
C LYS A 73 20.77 -30.76 13.60
N LYS A 74 22.04 -31.11 13.84
CA LYS A 74 23.19 -30.17 13.79
C LYS A 74 23.46 -29.63 12.38
N ASN A 75 23.03 -30.33 11.35
CA ASN A 75 23.19 -29.95 9.96
C ASN A 75 22.14 -28.94 9.47
N ARG A 76 21.14 -28.61 10.28
CA ARG A 76 20.10 -27.65 9.89
C ARG A 76 20.68 -26.25 9.79
N THR A 77 20.51 -25.62 8.64
CA THR A 77 20.87 -24.21 8.45
C THR A 77 19.96 -23.30 9.26
N PRO A 78 20.49 -22.24 9.90
CA PRO A 78 19.66 -21.29 10.60
C PRO A 78 18.53 -20.72 9.73
N PRO A 79 17.33 -20.57 10.26
CA PRO A 79 16.21 -19.96 9.55
C PRO A 79 16.55 -18.55 9.05
N PRO A 80 16.08 -18.14 7.86
CA PRO A 80 16.26 -16.77 7.38
C PRO A 80 15.64 -15.75 8.35
N PRO A 81 16.26 -14.55 8.52
CA PRO A 81 15.73 -13.51 9.41
C PRO A 81 14.27 -13.15 9.10
N GLU A 82 13.89 -13.05 7.82
CA GLU A 82 12.52 -12.74 7.40
C GLU A 82 11.47 -13.80 7.82
N LEU A 83 11.89 -15.05 8.03
CA LEU A 83 11.05 -16.11 8.57
C LEU A 83 10.90 -15.94 10.09
N LEU A 84 12.01 -15.72 10.80
CA LEU A 84 12.00 -15.54 12.25
C LEU A 84 11.14 -14.34 12.69
N GLU A 85 11.04 -13.30 11.87
CA GLU A 85 10.19 -12.13 12.12
C GLU A 85 8.70 -12.46 12.01
N GLN A 86 8.29 -13.38 11.16
CA GLN A 86 6.88 -13.72 10.94
C GLN A 86 6.35 -14.79 11.91
N ILE A 87 7.21 -15.65 12.48
CA ILE A 87 6.81 -16.73 13.40
C ILE A 87 6.05 -16.18 14.62
N PRO A 88 6.55 -15.18 15.38
CA PRO A 88 5.84 -14.66 16.55
C PRO A 88 4.45 -14.11 16.18
N ILE A 89 4.31 -13.48 15.02
CA ILE A 89 3.05 -12.93 14.55
C ILE A 89 2.04 -14.04 14.26
N CYS A 90 2.48 -15.11 13.59
CA CYS A 90 1.59 -16.25 13.34
C CYS A 90 1.21 -16.99 14.63
N ILE A 91 2.08 -17.03 15.63
CA ILE A 91 1.74 -17.59 16.95
C ILE A 91 0.72 -16.68 17.65
N GLU A 92 0.93 -15.36 17.64
CA GLU A 92 -0.05 -14.38 18.14
C GLU A 92 -1.40 -14.51 17.46
N MET A 93 -1.41 -14.75 16.13
CA MET A 93 -2.65 -15.01 15.39
C MET A 93 -3.37 -16.26 15.91
N ILE A 94 -2.66 -17.37 16.18
CA ILE A 94 -3.24 -18.59 16.74
C ILE A 94 -3.93 -18.29 18.07
N GLU A 95 -3.25 -17.58 18.96
CA GLU A 95 -3.74 -17.23 20.30
C GLU A 95 -4.96 -16.30 20.25
N LYS A 96 -4.86 -15.20 19.47
CA LYS A 96 -5.96 -14.23 19.33
C LYS A 96 -7.20 -14.83 18.67
N MET A 97 -7.02 -15.75 17.73
CA MET A 97 -8.13 -16.49 17.11
C MET A 97 -8.80 -17.48 18.07
N GLY A 98 -8.17 -17.79 19.19
CA GLY A 98 -8.71 -18.72 20.19
C GLY A 98 -8.48 -20.19 19.85
N PHE A 99 -7.49 -20.51 19.01
CA PHE A 99 -7.10 -21.88 18.75
C PHE A 99 -6.20 -22.45 19.86
N MET A 100 -6.34 -23.74 20.10
CA MET A 100 -5.46 -24.44 21.04
C MET A 100 -4.07 -24.62 20.43
N SER A 101 -3.04 -24.16 21.12
CA SER A 101 -1.64 -24.45 20.82
C SER A 101 -0.96 -25.14 21.99
N ALA A 102 -0.01 -26.03 21.68
CA ALA A 102 0.70 -26.81 22.70
C ALA A 102 2.20 -26.88 22.41
N SER A 103 3.00 -26.64 23.43
CA SER A 103 4.46 -26.84 23.45
C SER A 103 4.87 -27.44 24.78
N TYR A 104 5.73 -28.43 24.79
CA TYR A 104 6.24 -29.10 25.97
C TYR A 104 7.76 -29.02 26.03
N GLU A 105 8.30 -28.51 27.11
CA GLU A 105 9.74 -28.35 27.28
C GLU A 105 10.49 -29.68 27.13
N GLY A 106 11.53 -29.70 26.33
CA GLY A 106 12.33 -30.89 26.05
C GLY A 106 11.76 -31.84 25.00
N TYR A 107 10.58 -31.55 24.45
CA TYR A 107 9.92 -32.38 23.40
C TYR A 107 9.70 -31.60 22.12
N GLU A 108 9.56 -32.31 21.01
CA GLU A 108 9.26 -31.77 19.69
C GLU A 108 7.76 -31.82 19.40
N ALA A 109 7.31 -31.04 18.42
CA ALA A 109 5.91 -31.03 17.98
C ALA A 109 5.42 -32.45 17.61
N ASP A 110 6.29 -33.26 17.04
CA ASP A 110 6.00 -34.67 16.64
C ASP A 110 5.61 -35.56 17.82
N ASP A 111 6.25 -35.33 18.99
CA ASP A 111 5.94 -36.11 20.23
C ASP A 111 4.58 -35.71 20.81
N ILE A 112 4.23 -34.41 20.67
CA ILE A 112 2.91 -33.90 21.06
C ILE A 112 1.83 -34.55 20.15
N ILE A 113 2.06 -34.55 18.84
CA ILE A 113 1.16 -35.14 17.84
C ILE A 113 0.97 -36.64 18.15
N ALA A 114 2.05 -37.38 18.38
CA ALA A 114 2.00 -38.79 18.68
C ALA A 114 1.21 -39.08 19.97
N SER A 115 1.42 -38.29 21.02
CA SER A 115 0.71 -38.42 22.31
C SER A 115 -0.78 -38.12 22.18
N VAL A 116 -1.16 -37.11 21.36
CA VAL A 116 -2.56 -36.79 21.05
C VAL A 116 -3.21 -37.91 20.25
N VAL A 117 -2.54 -38.46 19.21
CA VAL A 117 -3.03 -39.60 18.45
C VAL A 117 -3.28 -40.81 19.35
N LYS A 118 -2.35 -41.10 20.25
CA LYS A 118 -2.51 -42.20 21.25
C LYS A 118 -3.72 -41.99 22.13
N THR A 119 -3.90 -40.76 22.66
CA THR A 119 -5.03 -40.41 23.53
C THR A 119 -6.37 -40.49 22.82
N CYS A 120 -6.40 -40.37 21.49
CA CYS A 120 -7.60 -40.49 20.64
C CYS A 120 -7.90 -41.94 20.23
N LYS A 121 -6.99 -42.87 20.46
CA LYS A 121 -7.09 -44.27 19.95
C LYS A 121 -8.41 -44.96 20.30
N ASP A 122 -8.88 -44.80 21.51
CA ASP A 122 -10.09 -45.46 22.04
C ASP A 122 -11.32 -44.51 22.03
N LYS A 123 -11.18 -43.31 21.49
CA LYS A 123 -12.26 -42.34 21.33
C LYS A 123 -12.88 -42.40 19.93
N ASP A 124 -14.13 -41.94 19.80
CA ASP A 124 -14.79 -41.79 18.51
C ASP A 124 -14.36 -40.53 17.79
N ILE A 125 -13.03 -40.40 17.60
CA ILE A 125 -12.37 -39.27 16.97
C ILE A 125 -11.47 -39.76 15.86
N PHE A 126 -11.63 -39.19 14.66
CA PHE A 126 -10.69 -39.32 13.56
C PHE A 126 -9.63 -38.24 13.65
N VAL A 127 -8.35 -38.58 13.61
CA VAL A 127 -7.25 -37.64 13.67
C VAL A 127 -6.66 -37.40 12.29
N ARG A 128 -6.72 -36.14 11.84
CA ARG A 128 -6.06 -35.66 10.62
C ARG A 128 -4.81 -34.87 10.96
N ILE A 129 -3.65 -35.35 10.58
CA ILE A 129 -2.37 -34.68 10.84
C ILE A 129 -1.97 -33.87 9.63
N ILE A 130 -1.79 -32.57 9.77
CA ILE A 130 -1.29 -31.68 8.71
C ILE A 130 0.21 -31.53 8.87
N THR A 131 0.95 -32.29 8.07
CA THR A 131 2.42 -32.27 8.06
C THR A 131 2.97 -32.70 6.72
N GLN A 132 4.28 -32.53 6.54
CA GLN A 132 5.08 -33.15 5.48
C GLN A 132 6.21 -33.99 6.04
N ASP A 133 6.34 -34.02 7.37
CA ASP A 133 7.39 -34.80 7.98
C ASP A 133 7.10 -36.28 7.78
N LYS A 134 8.12 -36.97 7.27
CA LYS A 134 8.03 -38.42 6.99
C LYS A 134 7.95 -39.26 8.25
N ASP A 135 8.48 -38.72 9.37
CA ASP A 135 8.52 -39.42 10.65
C ASP A 135 7.11 -39.60 11.20
N LEU A 136 6.19 -38.66 10.94
CA LEU A 136 4.79 -38.77 11.36
C LEU A 136 3.96 -39.81 10.61
N TYR A 137 4.46 -40.36 9.47
CA TYR A 137 3.77 -41.41 8.76
C TYR A 137 3.67 -42.72 9.59
N GLN A 138 4.51 -42.91 10.63
CA GLN A 138 4.40 -44.01 11.57
C GLN A 138 3.08 -44.02 12.37
N LEU A 139 2.35 -42.88 12.41
CA LEU A 139 1.08 -42.70 13.13
C LEU A 139 -0.15 -43.05 12.31
N ILE A 140 -0.02 -43.29 10.99
CA ILE A 140 -1.15 -43.57 10.10
C ILE A 140 -1.81 -44.90 10.51
N LYS A 141 -3.14 -44.87 10.60
CA LYS A 141 -3.96 -46.05 10.86
C LYS A 141 -5.33 -45.91 10.20
N ASP A 142 -5.67 -46.82 9.32
CA ASP A 142 -6.91 -46.79 8.56
C ASP A 142 -8.15 -46.62 9.46
N GLY A 143 -9.01 -45.67 9.05
CA GLY A 143 -10.22 -45.31 9.78
C GLY A 143 -10.02 -44.59 11.10
N LYS A 144 -8.77 -44.29 11.52
CA LYS A 144 -8.45 -43.55 12.77
C LYS A 144 -7.53 -42.35 12.58
N THR A 145 -6.48 -42.46 11.77
CA THR A 145 -5.48 -41.42 11.59
C THR A 145 -5.01 -41.36 10.16
N SER A 146 -5.04 -40.17 9.54
CA SER A 146 -4.44 -39.92 8.23
C SER A 146 -3.47 -38.73 8.29
N ILE A 147 -2.57 -38.66 7.32
CA ILE A 147 -1.76 -37.47 7.07
C ILE A 147 -2.37 -36.74 5.89
N TYR A 148 -2.62 -35.44 6.05
CA TYR A 148 -3.08 -34.56 4.99
C TYR A 148 -1.96 -33.63 4.52
N SER A 149 -1.73 -33.62 3.22
CA SER A 149 -0.81 -32.67 2.59
C SER A 149 -1.59 -31.54 1.93
N PRO A 150 -1.47 -30.29 2.44
CA PRO A 150 -2.16 -29.13 1.86
C PRO A 150 -1.73 -28.78 0.42
N ILE A 151 -0.58 -29.32 -0.05
CA ILE A 151 -0.10 -29.11 -1.42
C ILE A 151 -0.78 -30.01 -2.42
N SER A 152 -0.66 -31.32 -2.19
CA SER A 152 -1.25 -32.32 -3.07
C SER A 152 -2.77 -32.40 -2.90
N LYS A 153 -3.29 -31.77 -1.81
CA LYS A 153 -4.69 -31.86 -1.36
C LYS A 153 -5.16 -33.32 -1.21
N ASN A 154 -4.24 -34.21 -0.83
CA ASN A 154 -4.47 -35.62 -0.65
C ASN A 154 -4.33 -36.03 0.81
N ASP A 155 -5.22 -36.88 1.26
CA ASP A 155 -5.06 -37.70 2.47
C ASP A 155 -4.16 -38.91 2.18
N TYR A 156 -3.24 -39.22 3.08
CA TYR A 156 -2.37 -40.36 3.04
C TYR A 156 -2.83 -41.35 4.13
N ASP A 157 -3.36 -42.47 3.71
CA ASP A 157 -3.72 -43.63 4.49
C ASP A 157 -2.61 -44.71 4.48
N GLU A 158 -2.90 -45.93 4.97
CA GLU A 158 -1.90 -46.99 5.00
C GLU A 158 -1.46 -47.42 3.59
N GLU A 159 -2.38 -47.43 2.62
CA GLU A 159 -2.09 -47.82 1.23
C GLU A 159 -1.19 -46.77 0.56
N ALA A 160 -1.54 -45.48 0.71
CA ALA A 160 -0.74 -44.38 0.18
C ALA A 160 0.65 -44.25 0.85
N CYS A 161 0.77 -44.61 2.13
CA CYS A 161 2.05 -44.74 2.80
C CYS A 161 2.90 -45.84 2.17
N PHE A 162 2.30 -46.99 1.94
CA PHE A 162 2.99 -48.12 1.31
C PHE A 162 3.41 -47.81 -0.13
N GLU A 163 2.55 -47.20 -0.91
CA GLU A 163 2.90 -46.76 -2.27
C GLU A 163 4.10 -45.79 -2.27
N LYS A 164 4.13 -44.84 -1.34
CA LYS A 164 5.14 -43.81 -1.26
C LYS A 164 6.49 -44.27 -0.75
N TYR A 165 6.51 -45.07 0.30
CA TYR A 165 7.74 -45.51 0.98
C TYR A 165 8.07 -46.98 0.76
N GLY A 166 7.11 -47.79 0.35
CA GLY A 166 7.25 -49.24 0.13
C GLY A 166 7.30 -50.04 1.42
N VAL A 167 6.89 -49.41 2.54
CA VAL A 167 6.79 -50.06 3.87
C VAL A 167 5.49 -49.64 4.53
N LYS A 168 5.02 -50.41 5.48
CA LYS A 168 3.80 -50.12 6.23
C LYS A 168 4.06 -49.00 7.26
N PRO A 169 3.04 -48.24 7.71
CA PRO A 169 3.20 -47.16 8.67
C PRO A 169 4.01 -47.54 9.90
N TYR A 170 3.70 -48.66 10.55
CA TYR A 170 4.42 -49.11 11.74
C TYR A 170 5.89 -49.47 11.49
N GLN A 171 6.30 -49.67 10.24
CA GLN A 171 7.68 -49.95 9.82
C GLN A 171 8.48 -48.68 9.48
N ILE A 172 7.87 -47.49 9.43
CA ILE A 172 8.55 -46.25 9.08
C ILE A 172 9.75 -45.96 9.98
N LYS A 173 9.60 -46.14 11.29
CA LYS A 173 10.73 -45.97 12.23
C LYS A 173 11.89 -46.90 11.97
N ASP A 174 11.61 -48.16 11.61
CA ASP A 174 12.60 -49.18 11.25
C ASP A 174 13.22 -48.92 9.88
N PHE A 175 12.44 -48.41 8.95
CA PHE A 175 12.90 -47.95 7.65
C PHE A 175 13.92 -46.81 7.78
N LEU A 176 13.62 -45.77 8.61
CA LEU A 176 14.52 -44.65 8.91
C LEU A 176 15.77 -45.10 9.69
N ALA A 177 15.59 -46.06 10.58
CA ALA A 177 16.71 -46.66 11.30
C ALA A 177 17.73 -47.36 10.39
N LEU A 178 17.28 -47.91 9.28
CA LEU A 178 18.13 -48.57 8.29
C LEU A 178 18.72 -47.60 7.27
N CYS A 179 17.89 -46.73 6.66
CA CYS A 179 18.35 -45.84 5.59
C CYS A 179 18.92 -44.52 6.07
N GLY A 180 18.65 -44.17 7.33
CA GLY A 180 19.02 -42.85 7.91
C GLY A 180 18.15 -41.71 7.43
N ASP A 181 18.38 -40.54 8.01
CA ASP A 181 17.84 -39.26 7.57
C ASP A 181 18.88 -38.15 7.58
N SER A 182 19.20 -37.63 6.41
CA SER A 182 20.16 -36.54 6.26
C SER A 182 19.62 -35.19 6.76
N SER A 183 18.28 -34.98 6.78
CA SER A 183 17.68 -33.74 7.27
C SER A 183 17.82 -33.59 8.78
N ASP A 184 17.69 -34.69 9.50
CA ASP A 184 17.78 -34.72 10.96
C ASP A 184 19.10 -35.28 11.49
N ASN A 185 20.02 -35.55 10.55
CA ASN A 185 21.30 -36.13 10.84
C ASN A 185 21.21 -37.50 11.56
N ILE A 186 20.21 -38.29 11.18
CA ILE A 186 20.06 -39.66 11.65
C ILE A 186 20.98 -40.56 10.82
N PRO A 187 21.95 -41.26 11.43
CA PRO A 187 23.04 -41.91 10.67
C PRO A 187 22.61 -43.09 9.80
N GLY A 188 21.64 -43.89 10.23
CA GLY A 188 21.28 -45.14 9.56
C GLY A 188 22.40 -46.15 9.51
N VAL A 189 22.22 -47.20 8.69
CA VAL A 189 23.26 -48.16 8.35
C VAL A 189 23.97 -47.74 7.07
N LYS A 190 25.21 -47.30 7.19
CA LYS A 190 25.98 -46.79 6.03
C LYS A 190 26.00 -47.80 4.88
N GLY A 191 25.49 -47.39 3.72
CA GLY A 191 25.43 -48.21 2.51
C GLY A 191 24.14 -49.00 2.33
N ILE A 192 23.18 -48.91 3.25
CA ILE A 192 21.82 -49.39 3.10
C ILE A 192 20.91 -48.19 2.78
N GLY A 193 20.47 -48.10 1.54
CA GLY A 193 19.52 -47.06 1.12
C GLY A 193 18.06 -47.58 1.16
N ALA A 194 17.11 -46.72 0.80
CA ALA A 194 15.67 -47.02 0.85
C ALA A 194 15.26 -48.36 0.21
N LYS A 195 15.84 -48.70 -0.93
CA LYS A 195 15.53 -49.96 -1.60
C LYS A 195 15.99 -51.20 -0.80
N GLY A 196 17.18 -51.12 -0.19
CA GLY A 196 17.71 -52.18 0.67
C GLY A 196 16.91 -52.28 1.98
N ALA A 197 16.58 -51.17 2.60
CA ALA A 197 15.77 -51.10 3.81
C ALA A 197 14.39 -51.76 3.58
N LYS A 198 13.71 -51.42 2.47
CA LYS A 198 12.45 -52.02 2.07
C LYS A 198 12.54 -53.56 1.98
N THR A 199 13.50 -54.07 1.21
CA THR A 199 13.67 -55.50 1.02
C THR A 199 13.88 -56.27 2.35
N LEU A 200 14.69 -55.67 3.25
CA LEU A 200 14.96 -56.24 4.57
C LEU A 200 13.72 -56.24 5.47
N LEU A 201 12.93 -55.18 5.45
CA LEU A 201 11.71 -55.08 6.24
C LEU A 201 10.57 -55.91 5.70
N ASP A 202 10.48 -56.13 4.39
CA ASP A 202 9.55 -57.05 3.78
C ASP A 202 9.85 -58.50 4.21
N GLU A 203 11.12 -58.87 4.36
CA GLU A 203 11.55 -60.25 4.68
C GLU A 203 11.53 -60.54 6.19
N PHE A 204 11.94 -59.56 7.02
CA PHE A 204 12.15 -59.75 8.47
C PHE A 204 11.22 -58.95 9.38
N GLY A 205 10.39 -58.07 8.81
CA GLY A 205 9.33 -57.30 9.50
C GLY A 205 9.80 -56.08 10.31
N SER A 206 10.90 -56.19 11.06
CA SER A 206 11.45 -55.10 11.91
C SER A 206 12.96 -55.15 11.99
N ILE A 207 13.57 -54.13 12.56
CA ILE A 207 15.01 -54.08 12.75
C ILE A 207 15.48 -55.16 13.72
N GLU A 208 14.71 -55.46 14.77
CA GLU A 208 14.97 -56.55 15.69
C GLU A 208 14.94 -57.89 14.94
N GLY A 209 13.89 -58.15 14.12
CA GLY A 209 13.77 -59.35 13.32
C GLY A 209 14.93 -59.54 12.32
N ILE A 210 15.46 -58.43 11.77
CA ILE A 210 16.64 -58.46 10.89
C ILE A 210 17.89 -58.91 11.68
N TYR A 211 18.13 -58.37 12.87
CA TYR A 211 19.32 -58.67 13.66
C TYR A 211 19.24 -60.04 14.35
N GLU A 212 18.05 -60.52 14.68
CA GLU A 212 17.82 -61.89 15.19
C GLU A 212 18.06 -62.92 14.10
N ASN A 213 17.75 -62.60 12.85
CA ASN A 213 17.86 -63.50 11.72
C ASN A 213 18.97 -63.10 10.73
N LEU A 214 20.02 -62.43 11.19
CA LEU A 214 21.09 -61.86 10.40
C LEU A 214 21.80 -62.86 9.46
N THR A 215 21.88 -64.09 9.91
CA THR A 215 22.47 -65.20 9.11
C THR A 215 21.62 -65.60 7.91
N LEU A 216 20.31 -65.27 7.93
CA LEU A 216 19.35 -65.54 6.85
C LEU A 216 19.33 -64.44 5.80
N VAL A 217 20.01 -63.31 6.04
CA VAL A 217 20.11 -62.22 5.04
C VAL A 217 20.93 -62.71 3.86
N ARG A 218 20.25 -62.92 2.72
CA ARG A 218 20.84 -63.55 1.52
C ARG A 218 21.97 -62.71 0.90
N ASN A 219 21.84 -61.37 0.93
CA ASN A 219 22.85 -60.52 0.36
C ASN A 219 24.04 -60.34 1.34
N GLU A 220 25.16 -60.92 1.01
CA GLU A 220 26.35 -60.98 1.86
C GLU A 220 26.90 -59.56 2.15
N ARG A 221 26.84 -58.65 1.18
CA ARG A 221 27.21 -57.25 1.37
C ARG A 221 26.31 -56.55 2.38
N SER A 222 24.98 -56.72 2.26
CA SER A 222 24.03 -56.14 3.21
C SER A 222 24.20 -56.70 4.61
N ARG A 223 24.47 -58.02 4.73
CA ARG A 223 24.76 -58.69 6.00
C ARG A 223 26.00 -58.10 6.69
N LYS A 224 27.08 -57.83 5.93
CA LYS A 224 28.28 -57.22 6.45
C LYS A 224 28.04 -55.80 6.93
N LEU A 225 27.32 -54.96 6.13
CA LEU A 225 26.96 -53.60 6.47
C LEU A 225 26.08 -53.52 7.73
N LEU A 226 25.13 -54.43 7.86
CA LEU A 226 24.29 -54.55 9.05
C LEU A 226 25.11 -54.90 10.30
N LEU A 227 26.07 -55.85 10.18
CA LEU A 227 26.95 -56.18 11.29
C LEU A 227 27.78 -54.95 11.76
N GLU A 228 28.41 -54.25 10.80
CA GLU A 228 29.22 -53.06 11.08
C GLU A 228 28.36 -51.89 11.58
N GLY A 229 27.13 -51.75 11.14
CA GLY A 229 26.24 -50.64 11.46
C GLY A 229 25.24 -50.90 12.58
N LYS A 230 25.34 -51.97 13.37
CA LYS A 230 24.34 -52.36 14.38
C LYS A 230 24.04 -51.25 15.38
N GLU A 231 25.06 -50.64 15.96
CA GLU A 231 24.89 -49.55 16.95
C GLU A 231 24.17 -48.35 16.33
N ASN A 232 24.60 -47.95 15.11
CA ASN A 232 23.95 -46.83 14.41
C ASN A 232 22.51 -47.16 14.05
N ALA A 233 22.17 -48.38 13.70
CA ALA A 233 20.80 -48.78 13.41
C ALA A 233 19.87 -48.62 14.61
N PHE A 234 20.28 -49.11 15.78
CA PHE A 234 19.48 -48.98 17.01
C PHE A 234 19.48 -47.53 17.56
N LEU A 235 20.57 -46.79 17.44
CA LEU A 235 20.60 -45.38 17.72
C LEU A 235 19.60 -44.62 16.84
N SER A 236 19.64 -44.90 15.51
CA SER A 236 18.75 -44.27 14.53
C SER A 236 17.28 -44.62 14.81
N LYS A 237 16.96 -45.87 15.18
CA LYS A 237 15.63 -46.23 15.61
C LYS A 237 15.16 -45.47 16.80
N LYS A 238 16.05 -45.30 17.80
CA LYS A 238 15.74 -44.55 19.02
C LYS A 238 15.47 -43.05 18.71
N LEU A 239 16.22 -42.45 17.78
CA LEU A 239 16.03 -41.09 17.34
C LEU A 239 14.76 -40.88 16.51
N ALA A 240 14.42 -41.83 15.61
CA ALA A 240 13.25 -41.78 14.76
C ALA A 240 11.93 -42.20 15.48
N SER A 241 12.02 -42.78 16.67
CA SER A 241 10.85 -43.17 17.45
C SER A 241 10.23 -41.93 18.10
N LEU A 242 8.89 -41.83 17.99
CA LEU A 242 8.12 -40.75 18.65
C LEU A 242 7.81 -41.12 20.10
N TYR A 243 7.82 -40.11 20.95
CA TYR A 243 7.38 -40.25 22.32
C TYR A 243 5.86 -40.06 22.41
N GLU A 244 5.14 -41.00 23.00
CA GLU A 244 3.68 -41.04 22.92
C GLU A 244 2.99 -40.89 24.33
N ASP A 245 3.77 -40.60 25.37
CA ASP A 245 3.28 -40.63 26.76
C ASP A 245 3.28 -39.25 27.41
N LEU A 246 3.16 -38.16 26.61
CA LEU A 246 2.92 -36.82 27.18
C LEU A 246 1.49 -36.73 27.73
N GLU A 247 1.34 -36.00 28.83
CA GLU A 247 0.00 -35.71 29.38
C GLU A 247 -0.68 -34.62 28.55
N VAL A 248 -1.53 -35.03 27.63
CA VAL A 248 -2.20 -34.16 26.63
C VAL A 248 -3.73 -34.22 26.72
N SER A 249 -4.30 -34.89 27.74
CA SER A 249 -5.77 -35.07 27.89
C SER A 249 -6.49 -33.72 27.95
N ASN A 250 -5.92 -32.75 28.62
CA ASN A 250 -6.45 -31.40 28.78
C ASN A 250 -6.45 -30.58 27.47
N LEU A 251 -5.64 -30.94 26.46
CA LEU A 251 -5.62 -30.27 25.15
C LEU A 251 -6.92 -30.50 24.41
N LEU A 252 -7.46 -31.74 24.44
CA LEU A 252 -8.70 -32.10 23.76
C LEU A 252 -9.92 -31.34 24.30
N GLU A 253 -9.93 -31.06 25.61
CA GLU A 253 -11.04 -30.34 26.26
C GLU A 253 -11.12 -28.88 25.83
N LYS A 254 -10.02 -28.33 25.32
CA LYS A 254 -9.88 -26.92 24.87
C LYS A 254 -9.71 -26.75 23.37
N ALA A 255 -9.80 -27.85 22.63
CA ALA A 255 -9.49 -27.88 21.21
C ALA A 255 -10.70 -27.62 20.30
N ASP A 256 -11.88 -27.29 20.84
CA ASP A 256 -13.07 -27.02 20.03
C ASP A 256 -12.76 -25.98 18.96
N PHE A 257 -13.25 -26.22 17.74
CA PHE A 257 -13.15 -25.23 16.68
C PHE A 257 -13.98 -23.98 17.07
N PRO A 258 -13.42 -22.76 17.01
CA PRO A 258 -14.15 -21.55 17.35
C PRO A 258 -15.48 -21.43 16.60
N GLN A 259 -16.56 -21.13 17.31
CA GLN A 259 -17.92 -20.97 16.70
C GLN A 259 -17.99 -19.73 15.82
N ASP A 260 -17.36 -18.64 16.28
CA ASP A 260 -17.26 -17.38 15.50
C ASP A 260 -16.17 -17.50 14.44
N GLU A 261 -16.21 -16.58 13.44
CA GLU A 261 -15.14 -16.51 12.44
C GLU A 261 -13.81 -16.08 13.06
N PRO A 262 -12.81 -16.99 13.17
CA PRO A 262 -11.59 -16.70 13.93
C PRO A 262 -10.80 -15.52 13.38
N LEU A 263 -10.81 -15.33 12.04
CA LEU A 263 -10.06 -14.29 11.36
C LEU A 263 -10.56 -12.88 11.67
N LEU A 264 -11.81 -12.72 12.12
CA LEU A 264 -12.33 -11.42 12.55
C LEU A 264 -11.66 -10.92 13.83
N LYS A 265 -11.12 -11.81 14.66
CA LYS A 265 -10.42 -11.45 15.91
C LYS A 265 -9.02 -10.87 15.65
N ILE A 266 -8.51 -10.98 14.43
CA ILE A 266 -7.16 -10.55 14.04
C ILE A 266 -7.17 -9.56 12.87
N LEU A 267 -8.28 -8.85 12.66
CA LEU A 267 -8.43 -7.89 11.55
C LEU A 267 -7.30 -6.87 11.50
N GLU A 268 -6.86 -6.35 12.65
CA GLU A 268 -5.73 -5.41 12.72
C GLU A 268 -4.44 -5.99 12.11
N ILE A 269 -4.17 -7.28 12.36
CA ILE A 269 -3.00 -7.96 11.77
C ILE A 269 -3.19 -8.14 10.27
N LEU A 270 -4.39 -8.56 9.83
CA LEU A 270 -4.70 -8.74 8.41
C LEU A 270 -4.60 -7.43 7.63
N GLU A 271 -5.05 -6.32 8.21
CA GLU A 271 -4.95 -4.98 7.64
C GLU A 271 -3.52 -4.47 7.62
N HIS A 272 -2.78 -4.64 8.72
CA HIS A 272 -1.38 -4.25 8.80
C HIS A 272 -0.52 -4.92 7.71
N TYR A 273 -0.77 -6.20 7.46
CA TYR A 273 -0.08 -6.95 6.40
C TYR A 273 -0.77 -6.87 5.03
N GLU A 274 -1.80 -6.03 4.88
CA GLU A 274 -2.50 -5.74 3.61
C GLU A 274 -3.06 -6.98 2.92
N LEU A 275 -3.66 -7.90 3.66
CA LEU A 275 -4.26 -9.11 3.12
C LEU A 275 -5.63 -8.83 2.46
N ASN A 276 -5.66 -7.86 1.56
CA ASN A 276 -6.88 -7.27 0.99
C ASN A 276 -7.83 -8.28 0.34
N VAL A 277 -7.29 -9.32 -0.31
CA VAL A 277 -8.11 -10.37 -0.95
C VAL A 277 -8.84 -11.21 0.11
N LEU A 278 -8.17 -11.54 1.20
CA LEU A 278 -8.75 -12.29 2.31
C LEU A 278 -9.73 -11.43 3.09
N LEU A 279 -9.38 -10.19 3.38
CA LEU A 279 -10.27 -9.20 3.99
C LEU A 279 -11.56 -9.05 3.19
N LYS A 280 -11.45 -8.97 1.86
CA LYS A 280 -12.63 -8.93 0.98
C LYS A 280 -13.49 -10.21 1.08
N LYS A 281 -12.88 -11.38 1.15
CA LYS A 281 -13.61 -12.67 1.31
C LYS A 281 -14.31 -12.78 2.66
N LEU A 282 -13.65 -12.36 3.74
CA LEU A 282 -14.24 -12.34 5.08
C LEU A 282 -15.46 -11.42 5.16
N ARG A 283 -15.38 -10.27 4.47
CA ARG A 283 -16.44 -9.28 4.35
C ARG A 283 -17.64 -9.77 3.54
N GLN A 284 -17.44 -10.66 2.57
CA GLN A 284 -18.48 -11.21 1.68
C GLN A 284 -19.22 -12.42 2.26
N ASN A 285 -18.84 -12.92 3.44
CA ASN A 285 -19.47 -14.11 4.03
C ASN A 285 -20.83 -13.76 4.63
N PRO A 286 -21.96 -14.42 4.21
CA PRO A 286 -23.30 -14.11 4.69
C PRO A 286 -23.48 -14.25 6.21
N ASP A 287 -22.73 -15.13 6.86
CA ASP A 287 -22.78 -15.37 8.30
C ASP A 287 -22.21 -14.22 9.13
N ASN A 288 -21.47 -13.29 8.49
CA ASN A 288 -20.91 -12.10 9.14
C ASN A 288 -21.82 -10.87 9.00
N LYS A 289 -23.00 -11.00 8.40
CA LYS A 289 -23.90 -9.89 8.02
C LYS A 289 -24.76 -9.33 9.14
N ASP A 290 -24.55 -9.65 10.39
CA ASP A 290 -25.36 -9.13 11.48
C ASP A 290 -24.61 -8.12 12.35
N LYS A 291 -24.40 -6.93 11.82
CA LYS A 291 -24.50 -5.72 12.66
C LYS A 291 -25.35 -4.71 11.94
N ASN A 292 -26.63 -4.90 12.04
CA ASN A 292 -27.62 -3.87 11.75
C ASN A 292 -27.27 -2.64 12.59
N LEU A 293 -26.80 -1.55 11.96
CA LEU A 293 -26.53 -0.29 12.67
C LEU A 293 -27.79 0.29 13.33
N GLY A 294 -28.92 -0.37 13.16
CA GLY A 294 -30.15 -0.05 13.85
C GLY A 294 -30.89 1.21 13.36
N PHE A 295 -30.48 1.74 12.18
CA PHE A 295 -31.20 2.86 11.57
C PHE A 295 -32.28 2.42 10.59
N LYS A 296 -33.26 3.26 10.37
CA LYS A 296 -34.31 3.05 9.41
C LYS A 296 -34.01 3.83 8.12
N ALA A 297 -33.90 3.13 6.99
CA ALA A 297 -33.87 3.75 5.68
C ALA A 297 -35.28 4.07 5.18
N THR A 298 -35.55 5.33 4.91
CA THR A 298 -36.87 5.81 4.49
C THR A 298 -36.84 6.40 3.09
N LEU A 299 -37.63 5.81 2.19
CA LEU A 299 -37.81 6.29 0.80
C LEU A 299 -38.84 7.40 0.79
N ILE A 300 -38.49 8.57 0.25
CA ILE A 300 -39.42 9.73 0.13
C ILE A 300 -39.76 9.94 -1.34
N GLN A 301 -40.96 9.56 -1.74
CA GLN A 301 -41.51 9.73 -3.09
C GLN A 301 -42.56 10.84 -3.16
N ASP A 302 -42.99 11.33 -1.99
CA ASP A 302 -44.04 12.37 -1.85
C ASP A 302 -43.40 13.72 -1.51
N GLU A 303 -43.71 14.75 -2.30
CA GLU A 303 -43.13 16.09 -2.13
C GLU A 303 -43.61 16.77 -0.85
N ASP A 304 -44.92 16.60 -0.47
CA ASP A 304 -45.45 17.22 0.73
C ASP A 304 -44.78 16.67 1.98
N LYS A 305 -44.58 15.34 2.02
CA LYS A 305 -43.84 14.69 3.09
C LYS A 305 -42.38 15.15 3.15
N LEU A 306 -41.72 15.34 2.00
CA LEU A 306 -40.37 15.87 1.96
C LEU A 306 -40.30 17.25 2.60
N PHE A 307 -41.20 18.17 2.22
CA PHE A 307 -41.23 19.52 2.78
C PHE A 307 -41.70 19.55 4.23
N GLU A 308 -42.59 18.67 4.67
CA GLU A 308 -42.94 18.51 6.07
C GLU A 308 -41.72 18.19 6.93
N ILE A 309 -40.92 17.21 6.53
CA ILE A 309 -39.67 16.85 7.22
C ILE A 309 -38.69 18.03 7.24
N LEU A 310 -38.43 18.67 6.09
CA LEU A 310 -37.47 19.75 6.00
C LEU A 310 -37.90 21.02 6.76
N ASN A 311 -39.18 21.34 6.79
CA ASN A 311 -39.71 22.48 7.53
C ASN A 311 -39.78 22.25 9.06
N SER A 312 -39.70 21.00 9.51
CA SER A 312 -39.61 20.66 10.93
C SER A 312 -38.22 20.81 11.53
N LEU A 313 -37.21 21.10 10.70
CA LEU A 313 -35.83 21.21 11.15
C LEU A 313 -35.60 22.45 12.03
N GLU A 314 -34.88 22.26 13.12
CA GLU A 314 -34.41 23.36 13.96
C GLU A 314 -33.38 24.22 13.23
N GLN A 315 -33.25 25.48 13.62
CA GLN A 315 -32.24 26.37 13.10
C GLN A 315 -30.84 25.81 13.35
N GLU A 316 -29.97 25.76 12.32
CA GLU A 316 -28.61 25.22 12.38
C GLU A 316 -28.48 23.68 12.64
N SER A 317 -29.53 22.91 12.28
CA SER A 317 -29.42 21.44 12.30
C SER A 317 -28.19 20.93 11.54
N ILE A 318 -27.63 19.82 12.00
CA ILE A 318 -26.55 19.11 11.29
C ILE A 318 -27.17 18.09 10.36
N ILE A 319 -26.85 18.17 9.06
CA ILE A 319 -27.40 17.30 8.04
C ILE A 319 -26.28 16.64 7.26
N ALA A 320 -26.16 15.31 7.35
CA ALA A 320 -25.36 14.56 6.42
C ALA A 320 -26.07 14.48 5.08
N PHE A 321 -25.35 14.76 3.99
CA PHE A 321 -25.90 14.88 2.64
C PHE A 321 -25.01 14.14 1.65
N ASP A 322 -25.63 13.43 0.72
CA ASP A 322 -24.94 12.68 -0.33
C ASP A 322 -25.76 12.66 -1.61
N THR A 323 -25.14 12.49 -2.78
CA THR A 323 -25.80 12.51 -4.09
C THR A 323 -25.53 11.25 -4.90
N GLU A 324 -26.60 10.68 -5.46
CA GLU A 324 -26.51 9.55 -6.39
C GLU A 324 -26.59 10.04 -7.84
N THR A 325 -25.72 9.50 -8.69
CA THR A 325 -25.53 10.03 -10.04
C THR A 325 -25.36 8.95 -11.11
N THR A 326 -25.43 9.37 -12.38
CA THR A 326 -25.22 8.47 -13.53
C THR A 326 -23.75 8.22 -13.85
N SER A 327 -22.81 9.04 -13.36
CA SER A 327 -21.37 8.97 -13.71
C SER A 327 -20.51 9.59 -12.62
N ILE A 328 -19.29 9.11 -12.50
CA ILE A 328 -18.25 9.72 -11.65
C ILE A 328 -17.66 11.00 -12.27
N ASP A 329 -17.82 11.23 -13.57
CA ASP A 329 -17.44 12.48 -14.23
C ASP A 329 -18.50 13.54 -13.95
N THR A 330 -18.17 14.49 -13.08
CA THR A 330 -19.09 15.53 -12.63
C THR A 330 -19.62 16.44 -13.74
N LYS A 331 -18.97 16.52 -14.89
CA LYS A 331 -19.42 17.32 -16.04
C LYS A 331 -20.54 16.63 -16.83
N GLU A 332 -20.49 15.30 -16.92
CA GLU A 332 -21.47 14.51 -17.65
C GLU A 332 -22.57 13.95 -16.71
N ALA A 333 -22.28 13.88 -15.42
CA ALA A 333 -23.16 13.27 -14.43
C ALA A 333 -24.51 13.99 -14.30
N LYS A 334 -25.59 13.20 -14.37
CA LYS A 334 -26.93 13.64 -14.04
C LYS A 334 -27.28 13.11 -12.65
N ILE A 335 -27.95 13.93 -11.86
CA ILE A 335 -28.41 13.52 -10.54
C ILE A 335 -29.54 12.49 -10.67
N VAL A 336 -29.44 11.38 -9.95
CA VAL A 336 -30.43 10.30 -9.89
C VAL A 336 -31.28 10.41 -8.65
N GLY A 337 -30.70 10.84 -7.53
CA GLY A 337 -31.35 11.08 -6.27
C GLY A 337 -30.40 11.75 -5.30
N PHE A 338 -30.89 12.04 -4.11
CA PHE A 338 -30.04 12.49 -3.00
C PHE A 338 -30.51 11.86 -1.69
N SER A 339 -29.58 11.68 -0.77
CA SER A 339 -29.88 11.18 0.57
C SER A 339 -29.49 12.20 1.63
N PHE A 340 -30.15 12.13 2.78
CA PHE A 340 -29.81 12.95 3.93
C PHE A 340 -30.11 12.22 5.25
N CYS A 341 -29.33 12.56 6.27
CA CYS A 341 -29.45 12.00 7.61
C CYS A 341 -29.24 13.09 8.67
N MET A 342 -30.11 13.15 9.65
CA MET A 342 -30.11 14.17 10.71
C MET A 342 -29.98 13.56 12.11
N SER A 343 -30.16 12.25 12.22
CA SER A 343 -30.11 11.52 13.50
C SER A 343 -29.55 10.11 13.30
N GLU A 344 -29.12 9.49 14.39
CA GLU A 344 -28.63 8.11 14.37
C GLU A 344 -29.74 7.05 14.24
N ASN A 345 -31.02 7.44 14.05
CA ASN A 345 -32.14 6.51 14.00
C ASN A 345 -32.73 6.34 12.60
N GLU A 346 -32.66 7.34 11.75
CA GLU A 346 -33.34 7.34 10.45
C GLU A 346 -32.55 8.18 9.42
N ALA A 347 -32.45 7.65 8.21
CA ALA A 347 -31.86 8.33 7.06
C ALA A 347 -32.83 8.20 5.86
N PHE A 348 -32.80 9.18 4.99
CA PHE A 348 -33.77 9.39 3.93
C PHE A 348 -33.14 9.34 2.57
N TYR A 349 -33.84 8.76 1.60
CA TYR A 349 -33.49 8.82 0.19
C TYR A 349 -34.63 9.44 -0.62
N VAL A 350 -34.29 10.39 -1.50
CA VAL A 350 -35.20 11.09 -2.40
C VAL A 350 -34.84 10.74 -3.85
N PRO A 351 -35.63 9.88 -4.52
CA PRO A 351 -35.39 9.51 -5.91
C PRO A 351 -35.89 10.61 -6.85
N LEU A 352 -35.14 10.88 -7.92
CA LEU A 352 -35.42 11.94 -8.88
C LEU A 352 -35.52 11.44 -10.32
N THR A 353 -34.53 10.68 -10.81
CA THR A 353 -34.44 10.32 -12.23
C THR A 353 -34.09 8.85 -12.44
N HIS A 354 -34.51 7.95 -11.56
CA HIS A 354 -34.42 6.52 -11.83
C HIS A 354 -35.18 6.15 -13.10
N ASN A 355 -34.64 5.23 -13.87
CA ASN A 355 -35.19 4.84 -15.17
C ASN A 355 -35.07 3.32 -15.37
N TYR A 356 -36.06 2.58 -14.90
CA TYR A 356 -36.24 1.15 -15.11
C TYR A 356 -37.74 0.84 -15.26
N LEU A 357 -38.05 -0.32 -15.85
CA LEU A 357 -39.44 -0.73 -16.09
C LEU A 357 -40.22 -0.89 -14.77
N GLY A 358 -41.29 -0.13 -14.61
CA GLY A 358 -42.13 -0.17 -13.41
C GLY A 358 -41.67 0.76 -12.28
N VAL A 359 -40.75 1.68 -12.54
CA VAL A 359 -40.33 2.69 -11.57
C VAL A 359 -41.54 3.47 -11.04
N GLY A 360 -41.66 3.62 -9.72
CA GLY A 360 -42.74 4.35 -9.06
C GLY A 360 -42.64 5.87 -9.19
N LYS A 361 -43.53 6.60 -8.51
CA LYS A 361 -43.46 8.07 -8.43
C LYS A 361 -42.10 8.50 -7.87
N GLN A 362 -41.58 9.60 -8.39
CA GLN A 362 -40.35 10.22 -7.93
C GLN A 362 -40.56 11.71 -7.70
N VAL A 363 -39.73 12.35 -6.89
CA VAL A 363 -39.79 13.79 -6.64
C VAL A 363 -39.32 14.55 -7.89
N SER A 364 -39.99 15.63 -8.23
CA SER A 364 -39.63 16.45 -9.38
C SER A 364 -38.28 17.18 -9.16
N LEU A 365 -37.51 17.41 -10.23
CA LEU A 365 -36.29 18.19 -10.15
C LEU A 365 -36.47 19.60 -9.62
N GLN A 366 -37.69 20.20 -9.84
CA GLN A 366 -38.00 21.51 -9.32
C GLN A 366 -38.19 21.48 -7.79
N SER A 367 -38.91 20.49 -7.28
CA SER A 367 -39.08 20.30 -5.83
C SER A 367 -37.76 19.86 -5.16
N ALA A 368 -36.96 19.01 -5.82
CA ALA A 368 -35.62 18.65 -5.37
C ALA A 368 -34.74 19.88 -5.22
N LYS A 369 -34.70 20.78 -6.22
CA LYS A 369 -33.97 22.05 -6.13
C LYS A 369 -34.34 22.85 -4.89
N LYS A 370 -35.66 23.05 -4.65
CA LYS A 370 -36.14 23.78 -3.47
C LYS A 370 -35.79 23.06 -2.16
N ALA A 371 -35.87 21.74 -2.13
CA ALA A 371 -35.49 20.94 -0.96
C ALA A 371 -34.02 21.09 -0.63
N ILE A 372 -33.13 21.01 -1.63
CA ILE A 372 -31.70 21.19 -1.46
C ILE A 372 -31.36 22.63 -1.03
N GLU A 373 -32.05 23.63 -1.56
CA GLU A 373 -31.92 25.03 -1.10
C GLU A 373 -32.29 25.19 0.40
N LEU A 374 -33.27 24.45 0.89
CA LEU A 374 -33.60 24.42 2.31
C LEU A 374 -32.53 23.71 3.13
N ILE A 375 -32.10 22.52 2.69
CA ILE A 375 -31.04 21.74 3.32
C ILE A 375 -29.76 22.58 3.45
N PHE A 376 -29.36 23.29 2.40
CA PHE A 376 -28.11 24.09 2.38
C PHE A 376 -28.13 25.35 3.26
N LYS A 377 -29.27 25.67 3.90
CA LYS A 377 -29.29 26.70 4.96
C LYS A 377 -28.73 26.18 6.29
N HIS A 378 -28.59 24.86 6.44
CA HIS A 378 -28.10 24.20 7.64
C HIS A 378 -26.61 23.88 7.58
N PHE A 379 -26.10 23.22 8.62
CA PHE A 379 -24.72 22.75 8.62
C PHE A 379 -24.62 21.41 7.88
N ILE A 380 -23.93 21.39 6.74
CA ILE A 380 -23.87 20.22 5.86
C ILE A 380 -22.63 19.39 6.18
N ILE A 381 -22.82 18.08 6.30
CA ILE A 381 -21.74 17.13 6.40
C ILE A 381 -21.77 16.22 5.16
N GLY A 382 -20.63 15.91 4.60
CA GLY A 382 -20.53 14.92 3.52
C GLY A 382 -19.26 14.11 3.62
N HIS A 383 -19.13 13.17 2.70
CA HIS A 383 -17.90 12.38 2.50
C HIS A 383 -17.42 12.55 1.07
N ASN A 384 -16.40 13.39 0.83
CA ASN A 384 -16.00 13.90 -0.48
C ASN A 384 -16.95 14.95 -1.07
N LEU A 385 -17.35 15.91 -0.25
CA LEU A 385 -18.28 17.00 -0.62
C LEU A 385 -17.91 17.76 -1.90
N LYS A 386 -16.65 17.75 -2.29
CA LYS A 386 -16.25 18.32 -3.60
C LYS A 386 -17.07 17.75 -4.75
N TYR A 387 -17.33 16.43 -4.71
CA TYR A 387 -18.12 15.75 -5.73
C TYR A 387 -19.58 16.23 -5.69
N ASP A 388 -20.22 16.14 -4.54
CA ASP A 388 -21.64 16.51 -4.35
C ASP A 388 -21.91 17.97 -4.71
N PHE A 389 -21.04 18.87 -4.26
CA PHE A 389 -21.13 20.28 -4.58
C PHE A 389 -21.07 20.55 -6.08
N LYS A 390 -20.17 19.88 -6.81
CA LYS A 390 -20.11 19.98 -8.27
C LYS A 390 -21.37 19.42 -8.95
N ILE A 391 -21.91 18.32 -8.44
CA ILE A 391 -23.16 17.76 -8.96
C ILE A 391 -24.32 18.75 -8.77
N ILE A 392 -24.45 19.33 -7.57
CA ILE A 392 -25.52 20.29 -7.28
C ILE A 392 -25.37 21.57 -8.09
N GLU A 393 -24.14 22.10 -8.20
CA GLU A 393 -23.87 23.29 -9.02
C GLU A 393 -24.16 23.04 -10.50
N ASN A 394 -23.74 21.90 -11.05
CA ASN A 394 -23.94 21.56 -12.45
C ASN A 394 -25.40 21.28 -12.80
N ASN A 395 -26.15 20.56 -11.96
CA ASN A 395 -27.51 20.14 -12.26
C ASN A 395 -28.57 21.19 -11.87
N PHE A 396 -28.36 21.96 -10.80
CA PHE A 396 -29.36 22.89 -10.26
C PHE A 396 -28.95 24.36 -10.27
N LYS A 397 -27.67 24.68 -10.49
CA LYS A 397 -27.08 26.03 -10.42
C LYS A 397 -27.37 26.69 -9.07
N LEU A 398 -27.25 25.92 -7.99
CA LEU A 398 -27.41 26.40 -6.63
C LEU A 398 -26.07 26.89 -6.04
N SER A 399 -26.18 27.90 -5.15
CA SER A 399 -25.05 28.32 -4.33
C SER A 399 -24.72 27.26 -3.29
N LEU A 400 -23.44 27.09 -3.01
CA LEU A 400 -22.96 26.13 -2.00
C LEU A 400 -23.32 26.58 -0.58
N PRO A 401 -23.46 25.65 0.37
CA PRO A 401 -23.74 25.98 1.76
C PRO A 401 -22.60 26.82 2.37
N GLN A 402 -22.98 27.69 3.34
CA GLN A 402 -21.99 28.52 4.03
C GLN A 402 -21.18 27.73 5.07
N LYS A 403 -21.84 26.77 5.73
CA LYS A 403 -21.23 25.96 6.81
C LYS A 403 -21.26 24.48 6.39
N TYR A 404 -20.10 23.86 6.36
CA TYR A 404 -19.99 22.43 6.01
C TYR A 404 -18.74 21.78 6.58
N ALA A 405 -18.74 20.47 6.64
CA ALA A 405 -17.61 19.63 7.01
C ALA A 405 -17.52 18.39 6.11
N ASP A 406 -16.30 18.03 5.76
CA ASP A 406 -16.02 16.84 4.96
C ASP A 406 -15.34 15.78 5.83
N THR A 407 -15.98 14.62 5.98
CA THR A 407 -15.50 13.52 6.84
C THR A 407 -14.30 12.80 6.24
N MET A 408 -14.12 12.82 4.91
CA MET A 408 -12.91 12.30 4.25
C MET A 408 -11.70 13.15 4.60
N ILE A 409 -11.85 14.47 4.68
CA ILE A 409 -10.79 15.39 5.13
C ILE A 409 -10.46 15.18 6.60
N LEU A 410 -11.48 15.01 7.47
CA LEU A 410 -11.27 14.72 8.89
C LEU A 410 -10.52 13.39 9.09
N ALA A 411 -10.88 12.36 8.34
CA ALA A 411 -10.19 11.07 8.35
C ALA A 411 -8.72 11.20 7.93
N TRP A 412 -8.46 11.97 6.88
CA TRP A 412 -7.12 12.23 6.40
C TRP A 412 -6.28 13.05 7.40
N LEU A 413 -6.85 14.05 8.05
CA LEU A 413 -6.17 14.80 9.12
C LEU A 413 -5.85 13.90 10.32
N LYS A 414 -6.73 12.94 10.64
CA LYS A 414 -6.50 11.97 11.72
C LYS A 414 -5.30 11.08 11.43
N ASN A 415 -5.23 10.51 10.23
CA ASN A 415 -4.07 9.75 9.78
C ASN A 415 -3.95 9.75 8.25
N PRO A 416 -3.06 10.57 7.67
CA PRO A 416 -2.92 10.71 6.23
C PRO A 416 -2.28 9.49 5.53
N SER A 417 -1.82 8.50 6.28
CA SER A 417 -1.23 7.27 5.73
C SER A 417 -2.25 6.16 5.51
N LEU A 418 -3.49 6.34 6.00
CA LEU A 418 -4.57 5.37 5.88
C LEU A 418 -5.53 5.75 4.75
N ARG A 419 -6.22 4.75 4.21
CA ARG A 419 -7.28 4.98 3.24
C ARG A 419 -8.45 5.71 3.89
N VAL A 420 -9.05 6.62 3.13
CA VAL A 420 -10.12 7.51 3.62
C VAL A 420 -11.45 7.32 2.89
N ASN A 421 -11.57 6.31 2.02
CA ASN A 421 -12.84 5.96 1.39
C ASN A 421 -13.83 5.43 2.44
N MET A 422 -15.13 5.53 2.15
CA MET A 422 -16.20 5.22 3.08
C MET A 422 -16.14 3.78 3.59
N ASP A 423 -15.99 2.80 2.70
CA ASP A 423 -15.97 1.38 3.05
C ASP A 423 -14.85 1.02 4.03
N ASP A 424 -13.59 1.41 3.69
CA ASP A 424 -12.43 1.14 4.55
C ASP A 424 -12.55 1.87 5.90
N LEU A 425 -13.13 3.08 5.89
CA LEU A 425 -13.32 3.88 7.09
C LEU A 425 -14.42 3.31 8.00
N ALA A 426 -15.57 2.92 7.46
CA ALA A 426 -16.68 2.32 8.19
C ALA A 426 -16.27 1.01 8.85
N LEU A 427 -15.56 0.19 8.10
CA LEU A 427 -15.02 -1.06 8.63
C LEU A 427 -14.04 -0.81 9.77
N ARG A 428 -13.08 0.10 9.58
CA ARG A 428 -12.03 0.38 10.57
C ARG A 428 -12.58 1.02 11.84
N LEU A 429 -13.52 1.96 11.73
CA LEU A 429 -14.03 2.71 12.88
C LEU A 429 -15.17 1.99 13.62
N PHE A 430 -16.01 1.26 12.87
CA PHE A 430 -17.25 0.70 13.41
C PHE A 430 -17.38 -0.80 13.23
N ASN A 431 -16.40 -1.45 12.59
CA ASN A 431 -16.47 -2.85 12.17
C ASN A 431 -17.75 -3.12 11.35
N TYR A 432 -18.10 -2.16 10.48
CA TYR A 432 -19.32 -2.18 9.68
C TYR A 432 -18.98 -2.26 8.20
N GLU A 433 -19.58 -3.24 7.53
CA GLU A 433 -19.48 -3.41 6.08
C GLU A 433 -20.63 -2.68 5.39
N THR A 434 -20.29 -1.67 4.58
CA THR A 434 -21.24 -0.91 3.78
C THR A 434 -21.73 -1.72 2.57
N LEU A 435 -22.86 -1.33 2.01
CA LEU A 435 -23.32 -1.88 0.74
C LEU A 435 -22.41 -1.43 -0.40
N HIS A 436 -21.91 -2.35 -1.20
CA HIS A 436 -21.01 -2.01 -2.30
C HIS A 436 -21.77 -1.66 -3.57
N PHE A 437 -21.39 -0.57 -4.22
CA PHE A 437 -21.98 -0.09 -5.47
C PHE A 437 -22.02 -1.19 -6.57
N GLU A 438 -20.93 -1.95 -6.73
CA GLU A 438 -20.82 -3.02 -7.72
C GLU A 438 -21.82 -4.19 -7.48
N SER A 439 -22.38 -4.30 -6.27
CA SER A 439 -23.41 -5.28 -5.96
C SER A 439 -24.80 -4.88 -6.46
N LEU A 440 -25.01 -3.57 -6.71
CA LEU A 440 -26.29 -2.98 -7.09
C LEU A 440 -26.39 -2.69 -8.58
N VAL A 441 -25.29 -2.21 -9.17
CA VAL A 441 -25.24 -1.76 -10.57
C VAL A 441 -24.57 -2.82 -11.44
N LYS A 442 -25.28 -3.28 -12.46
CA LYS A 442 -24.74 -4.26 -13.41
C LYS A 442 -23.72 -3.61 -14.35
N LYS A 443 -22.79 -4.40 -14.83
CA LYS A 443 -21.75 -3.92 -15.77
C LYS A 443 -22.36 -3.28 -17.01
N GLY A 444 -22.06 -2.01 -17.24
CA GLY A 444 -22.57 -1.22 -18.37
C GLY A 444 -23.85 -0.44 -18.07
N GLU A 445 -24.41 -0.57 -16.88
CA GLU A 445 -25.51 0.24 -16.37
C GLU A 445 -25.00 1.33 -15.42
N ASN A 446 -25.87 2.20 -14.95
CA ASN A 446 -25.58 3.21 -13.94
C ASN A 446 -26.64 3.21 -12.84
N PHE A 447 -26.49 4.05 -11.82
CA PHE A 447 -27.35 4.04 -10.65
C PHE A 447 -28.84 4.29 -10.98
N ALA A 448 -29.18 4.95 -12.10
CA ALA A 448 -30.56 5.17 -12.52
C ALA A 448 -31.34 3.86 -12.82
N SER A 449 -30.63 2.75 -13.07
CA SER A 449 -31.25 1.44 -13.29
C SER A 449 -31.54 0.65 -12.01
N VAL A 450 -31.08 1.14 -10.85
CA VAL A 450 -31.27 0.46 -9.56
C VAL A 450 -32.68 0.64 -9.05
N GLU A 451 -33.30 -0.44 -8.57
CA GLU A 451 -34.64 -0.41 -7.96
C GLU A 451 -34.68 0.49 -6.72
N LEU A 452 -35.74 1.28 -6.56
CA LEU A 452 -35.87 2.30 -5.51
C LEU A 452 -35.63 1.78 -4.10
N GLU A 453 -36.08 0.59 -3.78
CA GLU A 453 -35.90 0.01 -2.43
C GLU A 453 -34.42 -0.31 -2.17
N LYS A 454 -33.69 -0.81 -3.18
CA LYS A 454 -32.27 -1.08 -3.08
C LYS A 454 -31.45 0.20 -3.06
N ALA A 455 -31.81 1.16 -3.93
CA ALA A 455 -31.21 2.47 -3.97
C ALA A 455 -31.39 3.22 -2.64
N CYS A 456 -32.59 3.15 -2.05
CA CYS A 456 -32.87 3.74 -0.75
C CYS A 456 -31.99 3.17 0.36
N LYS A 457 -31.82 1.85 0.40
CA LYS A 457 -30.96 1.23 1.43
C LYS A 457 -29.53 1.68 1.30
N TYR A 458 -28.98 1.72 0.08
CA TYR A 458 -27.63 2.14 -0.22
C TYR A 458 -27.41 3.62 0.10
N ALA A 459 -28.18 4.51 -0.52
CA ALA A 459 -27.99 5.95 -0.37
C ALA A 459 -28.27 6.46 1.06
N ALA A 460 -29.29 5.90 1.74
CA ALA A 460 -29.56 6.22 3.12
C ALA A 460 -28.43 5.74 4.05
N GLU A 461 -27.79 4.60 3.74
CA GLU A 461 -26.62 4.10 4.47
C GLU A 461 -25.45 5.08 4.34
N ASP A 462 -25.14 5.59 3.13
CA ASP A 462 -24.04 6.52 2.90
C ASP A 462 -24.21 7.81 3.71
N ALA A 463 -25.41 8.39 3.72
CA ALA A 463 -25.74 9.56 4.55
C ALA A 463 -25.66 9.25 6.06
N TYR A 464 -26.14 8.07 6.49
CA TYR A 464 -26.09 7.66 7.89
C TYR A 464 -24.65 7.45 8.38
N ILE A 465 -23.84 6.73 7.63
CA ILE A 465 -22.44 6.48 7.95
C ILE A 465 -21.63 7.77 7.97
N THR A 466 -21.92 8.70 7.06
CA THR A 466 -21.30 10.04 7.02
C THR A 466 -21.58 10.81 8.31
N LEU A 467 -22.82 10.78 8.82
CA LEU A 467 -23.14 11.37 10.12
C LEU A 467 -22.33 10.72 11.26
N ARG A 468 -22.27 9.39 11.28
CA ARG A 468 -21.50 8.62 12.27
C ARG A 468 -20.01 8.97 12.23
N PHE A 469 -19.41 9.11 11.05
CA PHE A 469 -18.03 9.57 10.91
C PHE A 469 -17.80 10.94 11.53
N TYR A 470 -18.69 11.87 11.23
CA TYR A 470 -18.57 13.22 11.79
C TYR A 470 -18.61 13.23 13.31
N LEU A 471 -19.62 12.55 13.90
CA LEU A 471 -19.75 12.42 15.35
C LEU A 471 -18.53 11.75 15.99
N TYR A 472 -17.98 10.72 15.33
CA TYR A 472 -16.74 10.07 15.76
C TYR A 472 -15.56 11.03 15.76
N PHE A 473 -15.35 11.81 14.67
CA PHE A 473 -14.23 12.72 14.57
C PHE A 473 -14.35 13.92 15.50
N LEU A 474 -15.52 14.44 15.75
CA LEU A 474 -15.74 15.48 16.76
C LEU A 474 -15.23 15.05 18.15
N LYS A 475 -15.38 13.76 18.49
CA LYS A 475 -14.96 13.22 19.77
C LYS A 475 -13.51 12.79 19.80
N ASN A 476 -12.94 12.33 18.67
CA ASN A 476 -11.68 11.60 18.63
C ASN A 476 -10.54 12.30 17.85
N LEU A 477 -10.81 13.45 17.23
CA LEU A 477 -9.78 14.26 16.59
C LEU A 477 -9.29 15.33 17.55
N GLU A 478 -7.99 15.60 17.54
CA GLU A 478 -7.40 16.65 18.39
C GLU A 478 -7.97 18.02 18.03
N PRO A 479 -8.23 18.90 19.02
CA PRO A 479 -8.87 20.21 18.80
C PRO A 479 -8.18 21.06 17.73
N HIS A 480 -6.85 21.11 17.73
CA HIS A 480 -6.09 21.89 16.75
C HIS A 480 -6.24 21.38 15.31
N LEU A 481 -6.46 20.07 15.11
CA LEU A 481 -6.76 19.50 13.78
C LEU A 481 -8.20 19.80 13.34
N LEU A 482 -9.13 19.84 14.29
CA LEU A 482 -10.50 20.33 14.01
C LEU A 482 -10.49 21.81 13.62
N ASP A 483 -9.68 22.64 14.29
CA ASP A 483 -9.52 24.05 13.94
C ASP A 483 -8.84 24.21 12.58
N LEU A 484 -7.84 23.41 12.26
CA LEU A 484 -7.22 23.36 10.93
C LEU A 484 -8.24 22.99 9.85
N ALA A 485 -9.09 21.99 10.12
CA ALA A 485 -10.15 21.59 9.18
C ALA A 485 -11.13 22.75 8.94
N LYS A 486 -11.68 23.35 9.99
CA LYS A 486 -12.68 24.42 9.93
C LYS A 486 -12.16 25.71 9.29
N ASN A 487 -10.94 26.11 9.62
CA ASN A 487 -10.41 27.41 9.20
C ASN A 487 -9.72 27.38 7.84
N TYR A 488 -9.34 26.19 7.35
CA TYR A 488 -8.55 26.09 6.12
C TYR A 488 -9.01 24.97 5.19
N GLU A 489 -9.06 23.72 5.68
CA GLU A 489 -9.19 22.58 4.78
C GLU A 489 -10.59 22.47 4.15
N PHE A 490 -11.66 22.84 4.88
CA PHE A 490 -13.01 22.82 4.30
C PHE A 490 -13.16 23.90 3.23
N ASP A 491 -12.77 25.13 3.50
CA ASP A 491 -12.85 26.23 2.51
C ASP A 491 -11.97 25.96 1.29
N PHE A 492 -10.91 25.18 1.45
CA PHE A 492 -10.03 24.80 0.35
C PHE A 492 -10.71 23.94 -0.70
N ILE A 493 -11.83 23.26 -0.37
CA ILE A 493 -12.68 22.52 -1.33
C ILE A 493 -13.12 23.47 -2.46
N LYS A 494 -13.57 24.68 -2.14
CA LYS A 494 -14.04 25.68 -3.12
C LYS A 494 -12.91 26.13 -4.05
N ILE A 495 -11.68 26.24 -3.51
CA ILE A 495 -10.50 26.60 -4.31
C ILE A 495 -10.19 25.51 -5.36
N ILE A 496 -10.24 24.27 -4.93
CA ILE A 496 -10.04 23.11 -5.84
C ILE A 496 -11.14 23.07 -6.90
N MET A 497 -12.40 23.26 -6.52
CA MET A 497 -13.51 23.28 -7.47
C MET A 497 -13.31 24.37 -8.53
N MET A 498 -12.93 25.58 -8.12
CA MET A 498 -12.63 26.70 -9.01
C MET A 498 -11.50 26.38 -9.98
N MET A 499 -10.39 25.77 -9.51
CA MET A 499 -9.28 25.33 -10.36
C MET A 499 -9.74 24.30 -11.39
N GLU A 500 -10.50 23.31 -10.95
CA GLU A 500 -11.04 22.25 -11.81
C GLU A 500 -12.05 22.76 -12.84
N GLU A 501 -12.79 23.82 -12.53
CA GLU A 501 -13.73 24.46 -13.46
C GLU A 501 -13.02 25.32 -14.49
N ASN A 502 -11.97 26.07 -14.08
CA ASN A 502 -11.20 26.93 -14.99
C ASN A 502 -10.50 26.10 -16.07
N GLY A 503 -9.87 24.98 -15.73
CA GLY A 503 -9.06 24.19 -16.65
C GLY A 503 -7.95 24.99 -17.34
N ILE A 504 -7.21 24.39 -18.25
CA ILE A 504 -6.14 25.04 -19.03
C ILE A 504 -6.39 24.84 -20.52
N LYS A 505 -6.21 25.90 -21.33
CA LYS A 505 -6.43 25.85 -22.77
C LYS A 505 -5.23 25.23 -23.48
N LEU A 506 -5.50 24.34 -24.44
CA LEU A 506 -4.52 23.69 -25.31
C LEU A 506 -4.67 24.18 -26.74
N ASP A 507 -3.57 24.54 -27.36
CA ASP A 507 -3.47 24.78 -28.82
C ASP A 507 -3.36 23.39 -29.50
N THR A 508 -4.51 22.88 -29.91
CA THR A 508 -4.63 21.53 -30.51
C THR A 508 -3.83 21.43 -31.79
N HIS A 509 -3.79 22.50 -32.62
CA HIS A 509 -3.04 22.53 -33.87
C HIS A 509 -1.52 22.50 -33.65
N ALA A 510 -1.04 23.31 -32.67
CA ALA A 510 0.37 23.27 -32.30
C ALA A 510 0.78 21.90 -31.75
N LEU A 511 -0.10 21.25 -30.95
CA LEU A 511 0.16 19.92 -30.44
C LEU A 511 0.18 18.85 -31.55
N GLU A 512 -0.72 18.91 -32.52
CA GLU A 512 -0.72 18.01 -33.68
C GLU A 512 0.57 18.12 -34.52
N ILE A 513 1.07 19.33 -34.71
CA ILE A 513 2.35 19.56 -35.39
C ILE A 513 3.49 18.94 -34.58
N LEU A 514 3.50 19.15 -33.28
CA LEU A 514 4.52 18.59 -32.38
C LEU A 514 4.45 17.05 -32.39
N MET A 515 3.26 16.47 -32.36
CA MET A 515 3.07 15.02 -32.44
C MET A 515 3.65 14.42 -33.71
N LYS A 516 3.42 15.04 -34.87
CA LYS A 516 4.01 14.61 -36.17
C LYS A 516 5.55 14.66 -36.12
N LYS A 517 6.11 15.71 -35.50
CA LYS A 517 7.56 15.79 -35.25
C LYS A 517 8.03 14.63 -34.42
N PHE A 518 7.36 14.33 -33.28
CA PHE A 518 7.69 13.23 -32.39
C PHE A 518 7.59 11.86 -33.07
N GLU A 519 6.55 11.63 -33.88
CA GLU A 519 6.41 10.38 -34.64
C GLU A 519 7.59 10.17 -35.60
N SER A 520 8.01 11.23 -36.29
CA SER A 520 9.17 11.18 -37.19
C SER A 520 10.47 10.88 -36.44
N GLU A 521 10.69 11.54 -35.29
CA GLU A 521 11.90 11.33 -34.48
C GLU A 521 11.89 9.94 -33.79
N ILE A 522 10.74 9.46 -33.31
CA ILE A 522 10.59 8.09 -32.77
C ILE A 522 10.96 7.06 -33.82
N LYS A 523 10.53 7.26 -35.08
CA LYS A 523 10.85 6.38 -36.18
C LYS A 523 12.35 6.38 -36.48
N ILE A 524 13.00 7.55 -36.54
CA ILE A 524 14.45 7.68 -36.76
C ILE A 524 15.20 6.98 -35.62
N LEU A 525 14.89 7.29 -34.36
CA LEU A 525 15.53 6.66 -33.19
C LEU A 525 15.34 5.14 -33.20
N SER A 526 14.17 4.64 -33.60
CA SER A 526 13.91 3.21 -33.71
C SER A 526 14.83 2.53 -34.71
N GLU A 527 15.00 3.08 -35.91
CA GLU A 527 15.90 2.53 -36.91
C GLU A 527 17.38 2.61 -36.43
N GLU A 528 17.80 3.75 -35.88
CA GLU A 528 19.16 3.86 -35.30
C GLU A 528 19.43 2.82 -34.21
N ILE A 529 18.44 2.54 -33.36
CA ILE A 529 18.57 1.51 -32.32
C ILE A 529 18.66 0.12 -32.94
N TYR A 530 17.83 -0.18 -33.93
CA TYR A 530 17.85 -1.47 -34.61
C TYR A 530 19.17 -1.68 -35.37
N ASP A 531 19.71 -0.66 -36.03
CA ASP A 531 21.01 -0.71 -36.71
C ASP A 531 22.15 -0.96 -35.71
N LEU A 532 22.14 -0.25 -34.55
CA LEU A 532 23.15 -0.46 -33.49
C LEU A 532 23.04 -1.81 -32.79
N CYS A 533 21.86 -2.42 -32.78
CA CYS A 533 21.63 -3.74 -32.20
C CYS A 533 21.71 -4.87 -33.22
N GLU A 534 21.75 -4.57 -34.53
CA GLU A 534 21.63 -5.55 -35.63
C GLU A 534 20.45 -6.49 -35.42
N ASP A 535 19.30 -5.91 -34.97
CA ASP A 535 18.09 -6.68 -34.68
C ASP A 535 16.87 -5.77 -34.55
N ARG A 536 15.68 -6.33 -34.89
CA ARG A 536 14.40 -5.64 -34.73
C ARG A 536 13.60 -6.28 -33.61
N PHE A 537 13.25 -5.51 -32.60
CA PHE A 537 12.54 -5.94 -31.43
C PHE A 537 11.59 -4.86 -30.93
N ASN A 538 10.68 -5.21 -30.01
CA ASN A 538 9.76 -4.25 -29.42
C ASN A 538 10.46 -3.39 -28.36
N LEU A 539 10.76 -2.14 -28.69
CA LEU A 539 11.40 -1.14 -27.82
C LEU A 539 10.56 -0.80 -26.57
N ASN A 540 9.23 -1.00 -26.65
CA ASN A 540 8.32 -0.80 -25.51
C ASN A 540 8.26 -2.03 -24.60
N SER A 541 8.95 -3.14 -24.93
CA SER A 541 9.03 -4.33 -24.09
C SER A 541 10.31 -4.32 -23.25
N PRO A 542 10.25 -4.04 -21.93
CA PRO A 542 11.45 -4.06 -21.08
C PRO A 542 12.22 -5.39 -21.13
N LYS A 543 11.47 -6.50 -21.33
CA LYS A 543 12.06 -7.84 -21.46
C LYS A 543 12.92 -7.94 -22.74
N GLN A 544 12.37 -7.59 -23.90
CA GLN A 544 13.11 -7.69 -25.17
C GLN A 544 14.30 -6.74 -25.20
N VAL A 545 14.14 -5.51 -24.69
CA VAL A 545 15.25 -4.57 -24.52
C VAL A 545 16.33 -5.17 -23.62
N GLY A 546 15.94 -5.79 -22.50
CA GLY A 546 16.88 -6.45 -21.59
C GLY A 546 17.62 -7.61 -22.23
N ASP A 547 16.93 -8.47 -22.98
CA ASP A 547 17.54 -9.61 -23.68
C ASP A 547 18.57 -9.11 -24.72
N ILE A 548 18.27 -8.06 -25.49
CA ILE A 548 19.21 -7.46 -26.43
C ILE A 548 20.42 -6.85 -25.73
N LEU A 549 20.22 -6.02 -24.72
CA LEU A 549 21.31 -5.32 -24.05
C LEU A 549 22.26 -6.28 -23.31
N PHE A 550 21.70 -7.27 -22.60
CA PHE A 550 22.47 -8.08 -21.69
C PHE A 550 22.84 -9.46 -22.25
N GLU A 551 22.03 -10.04 -23.14
CA GLU A 551 22.33 -11.35 -23.73
C GLU A 551 22.99 -11.24 -25.10
N LYS A 552 22.57 -10.32 -25.99
CA LYS A 552 23.18 -10.13 -27.32
C LYS A 552 24.38 -9.20 -27.25
N LEU A 553 24.23 -7.98 -26.75
CA LEU A 553 25.32 -7.00 -26.66
C LEU A 553 26.25 -7.23 -25.46
N LYS A 554 25.91 -8.15 -24.55
CA LYS A 554 26.69 -8.58 -23.36
C LYS A 554 27.15 -7.40 -22.50
N LEU A 555 26.32 -6.37 -22.38
CA LEU A 555 26.60 -5.25 -21.49
C LEU A 555 26.58 -5.70 -20.01
N PRO A 556 27.32 -5.02 -19.12
CA PRO A 556 27.31 -5.35 -17.71
C PRO A 556 25.90 -5.28 -17.14
N SER A 557 25.41 -6.38 -16.57
CA SER A 557 24.07 -6.43 -15.97
C SER A 557 24.14 -6.62 -14.46
N GLY A 558 23.12 -6.10 -13.75
CA GLY A 558 22.83 -6.51 -12.39
C GLY A 558 22.26 -7.94 -12.33
N LYS A 559 21.82 -8.38 -11.14
CA LYS A 559 21.19 -9.70 -10.99
C LYS A 559 19.90 -9.79 -11.83
N LYS A 560 19.75 -10.85 -12.62
CA LYS A 560 18.53 -11.18 -13.33
C LYS A 560 17.41 -11.44 -12.32
N GLY A 561 16.34 -10.65 -12.34
CA GLY A 561 15.15 -10.85 -11.51
C GLY A 561 14.26 -11.97 -12.03
N LYS A 562 13.14 -12.27 -11.34
CA LYS A 562 12.18 -13.30 -11.77
C LYS A 562 11.53 -12.98 -13.13
N THR A 563 11.39 -11.71 -13.47
CA THR A 563 10.76 -11.21 -14.71
C THR A 563 11.76 -10.84 -15.80
N GLY A 564 13.05 -11.06 -15.60
CA GLY A 564 14.12 -10.70 -16.54
C GLY A 564 15.09 -9.66 -15.98
N TYR A 565 15.85 -9.04 -16.86
CA TYR A 565 16.76 -7.95 -16.52
C TYR A 565 15.99 -6.64 -16.31
N SER A 566 16.40 -5.84 -15.31
CA SER A 566 15.89 -4.47 -15.22
C SER A 566 16.51 -3.61 -16.30
N THR A 567 15.66 -2.86 -16.99
CA THR A 567 16.04 -1.84 -17.97
C THR A 567 15.50 -0.47 -17.57
N ASP A 568 15.30 -0.25 -16.26
CA ASP A 568 14.86 1.06 -15.77
C ASP A 568 15.90 2.15 -16.08
N GLU A 569 15.45 3.40 -16.04
CA GLU A 569 16.26 4.56 -16.37
C GLU A 569 17.57 4.62 -15.58
N LYS A 570 17.53 4.16 -14.31
CA LYS A 570 18.72 4.14 -13.44
C LYS A 570 19.75 3.14 -13.93
N VAL A 571 19.33 1.94 -14.33
CA VAL A 571 20.22 0.90 -14.88
C VAL A 571 20.80 1.37 -16.21
N LEU A 572 19.97 1.96 -17.08
CA LEU A 572 20.44 2.48 -18.36
C LEU A 572 21.42 3.64 -18.19
N ASN A 573 21.18 4.57 -17.26
CA ASN A 573 22.13 5.66 -16.97
C ASN A 573 23.50 5.15 -16.43
N GLU A 574 23.55 4.03 -15.75
CA GLU A 574 24.82 3.40 -15.33
C GLU A 574 25.58 2.77 -16.52
N LEU A 575 24.92 2.61 -17.68
CA LEU A 575 25.48 2.01 -18.90
C LEU A 575 25.77 3.01 -20.04
N LEU A 576 25.53 4.32 -19.83
CA LEU A 576 25.67 5.36 -20.87
C LEU A 576 27.02 5.34 -21.60
N ASP A 577 28.13 5.07 -20.85
CA ASP A 577 29.49 5.06 -21.41
C ASP A 577 29.87 3.69 -22.01
N LYS A 578 29.00 2.69 -21.98
CA LYS A 578 29.30 1.33 -22.38
C LYS A 578 28.91 1.01 -23.82
N HIS A 579 27.84 1.64 -24.33
CA HIS A 579 27.40 1.43 -25.70
C HIS A 579 26.51 2.60 -26.17
N PRO A 580 26.66 3.10 -27.40
CA PRO A 580 25.92 4.24 -27.91
C PRO A 580 24.40 3.99 -27.99
N VAL A 581 23.96 2.74 -28.07
CA VAL A 581 22.53 2.41 -28.09
C VAL A 581 21.79 2.85 -26.81
N ILE A 582 22.53 2.96 -25.68
CA ILE A 582 21.90 3.28 -24.38
C ILE A 582 21.30 4.70 -24.38
N SER A 583 22.04 5.69 -24.88
CA SER A 583 21.51 7.07 -25.03
C SER A 583 20.30 7.09 -25.94
N LYS A 584 20.35 6.37 -27.07
CA LYS A 584 19.26 6.30 -28.03
C LYS A 584 17.99 5.66 -27.44
N ILE A 585 18.14 4.62 -26.61
CA ILE A 585 17.01 3.99 -25.91
C ILE A 585 16.40 4.94 -24.88
N LEU A 586 17.22 5.73 -24.18
CA LEU A 586 16.72 6.74 -23.25
C LEU A 586 15.95 7.85 -23.97
N ASP A 587 16.52 8.39 -25.08
CA ASP A 587 15.86 9.40 -25.91
C ASP A 587 14.54 8.87 -26.50
N TYR A 588 14.55 7.64 -27.02
CA TYR A 588 13.35 6.96 -27.52
C TYR A 588 12.27 6.86 -26.43
N ARG A 589 12.64 6.43 -25.23
CA ARG A 589 11.68 6.28 -24.12
C ARG A 589 11.12 7.60 -23.63
N GLU A 590 11.93 8.65 -23.55
CA GLU A 590 11.47 10.00 -23.21
C GLU A 590 10.41 10.45 -24.21
N LEU A 591 10.72 10.33 -25.51
CA LEU A 591 9.85 10.80 -26.57
C LEU A 591 8.58 9.94 -26.71
N ALA A 592 8.70 8.61 -26.65
CA ALA A 592 7.56 7.70 -26.69
C ALA A 592 6.60 7.91 -25.51
N LYS A 593 7.14 8.18 -24.32
CA LYS A 593 6.35 8.52 -23.13
C LYS A 593 5.63 9.87 -23.31
N LEU A 594 6.33 10.90 -23.81
CA LEU A 594 5.72 12.18 -24.10
C LEU A 594 4.55 12.03 -25.08
N TYR A 595 4.75 11.29 -26.15
CA TYR A 595 3.74 11.03 -27.16
C TYR A 595 2.53 10.29 -26.61
N SER A 596 2.74 9.09 -26.07
CA SER A 596 1.66 8.17 -25.71
C SER A 596 0.96 8.51 -24.39
N THR A 597 1.71 9.06 -23.41
CA THR A 597 1.16 9.33 -22.06
C THR A 597 0.59 10.74 -21.94
N TYR A 598 1.13 11.70 -22.69
CA TYR A 598 0.72 13.09 -22.56
C TYR A 598 0.08 13.64 -23.83
N CYS A 599 0.74 13.59 -25.00
CA CYS A 599 0.21 14.26 -26.18
C CYS A 599 -1.13 13.68 -26.66
N GLU A 600 -1.17 12.37 -26.91
CA GLU A 600 -2.36 11.70 -27.46
C GLU A 600 -3.58 11.78 -26.53
N PRO A 601 -3.48 11.49 -25.21
CA PRO A 601 -4.62 11.60 -24.31
C PRO A 601 -5.12 13.05 -24.15
N LEU A 602 -4.20 14.03 -24.06
CA LEU A 602 -4.59 15.43 -23.86
C LEU A 602 -5.21 16.04 -25.11
N LEU A 603 -4.74 15.66 -26.30
CA LEU A 603 -5.37 16.06 -27.54
C LEU A 603 -6.81 15.56 -27.63
N LYS A 604 -7.03 14.27 -27.29
CA LYS A 604 -8.38 13.68 -27.25
C LYS A 604 -9.31 14.40 -26.28
N LEU A 605 -8.80 14.81 -25.11
CA LEU A 605 -9.58 15.56 -24.12
C LEU A 605 -9.89 16.98 -24.62
N ALA A 606 -8.91 17.68 -25.17
CA ALA A 606 -9.10 19.04 -25.68
C ALA A 606 -10.08 19.10 -26.86
N LEU A 607 -10.08 18.10 -27.75
CA LEU A 607 -11.00 18.02 -28.89
C LEU A 607 -12.46 17.75 -28.48
N LYS A 608 -12.72 17.27 -27.27
CA LYS A 608 -14.08 17.10 -26.74
C LYS A 608 -14.67 18.41 -26.16
N ASP A 609 -13.83 19.38 -25.84
CA ASP A 609 -14.24 20.65 -25.26
C ASP A 609 -14.29 21.75 -26.31
N GLU A 610 -15.39 22.50 -26.36
CA GLU A 610 -15.62 23.56 -27.35
C GLU A 610 -14.54 24.67 -27.34
N ASN A 611 -13.91 24.89 -26.19
CA ASN A 611 -12.84 25.88 -25.99
C ASN A 611 -11.44 25.27 -25.97
N SER A 612 -11.34 23.96 -26.27
CA SER A 612 -10.09 23.19 -26.19
C SER A 612 -9.41 23.26 -24.80
N ARG A 613 -10.21 23.27 -23.73
CA ARG A 613 -9.68 23.26 -22.37
C ARG A 613 -9.60 21.84 -21.82
N ILE A 614 -8.57 21.63 -21.01
CA ILE A 614 -8.32 20.39 -20.29
C ILE A 614 -8.60 20.67 -18.82
N TYR A 615 -9.34 19.78 -18.20
CA TYR A 615 -9.76 19.86 -16.80
C TYR A 615 -9.17 18.67 -16.05
N SER A 616 -8.36 18.98 -15.03
CA SER A 616 -7.75 17.98 -14.16
C SER A 616 -8.56 17.85 -12.88
N SER A 617 -8.56 16.70 -12.25
CA SER A 617 -9.11 16.52 -10.90
C SER A 617 -7.98 16.64 -9.88
N PHE A 618 -8.14 17.53 -8.88
CA PHE A 618 -7.18 17.71 -7.80
C PHE A 618 -7.65 17.01 -6.52
N LEU A 619 -6.79 16.23 -5.93
CA LEU A 619 -7.07 15.48 -4.70
C LEU A 619 -6.42 16.16 -3.51
N GLN A 620 -7.24 16.62 -2.58
CA GLN A 620 -6.78 17.27 -1.34
C GLN A 620 -6.17 16.27 -0.35
N THR A 621 -6.71 15.06 -0.32
CA THR A 621 -6.32 13.96 0.57
C THR A 621 -5.36 12.97 -0.08
N GLY A 622 -4.85 13.27 -1.28
CA GLY A 622 -4.07 12.35 -2.10
C GLY A 622 -2.63 12.12 -1.67
N THR A 623 -2.11 12.94 -0.72
CA THR A 623 -0.74 12.79 -0.22
C THR A 623 -0.69 12.84 1.30
N ALA A 624 0.30 12.21 1.89
CA ALA A 624 0.49 12.22 3.34
C ALA A 624 1.19 13.50 3.85
N THR A 625 1.74 14.33 2.96
CA THR A 625 2.43 15.58 3.30
C THR A 625 1.52 16.81 3.25
N GLY A 626 0.27 16.67 2.81
CA GLY A 626 -0.61 17.83 2.62
C GLY A 626 -0.53 18.48 1.24
N ARG A 627 0.41 18.08 0.38
CA ARG A 627 0.46 18.55 -1.01
C ARG A 627 -0.76 18.06 -1.78
N LEU A 628 -1.25 18.83 -2.73
CA LEU A 628 -2.24 18.37 -3.70
C LEU A 628 -1.64 17.32 -4.61
N SER A 629 -2.45 16.38 -5.04
CA SER A 629 -2.16 15.54 -6.20
C SER A 629 -3.19 15.78 -7.29
N SER A 630 -2.84 15.46 -8.53
CA SER A 630 -3.67 15.68 -9.71
C SER A 630 -3.85 14.36 -10.46
N LYS A 631 -5.05 14.16 -11.01
CA LYS A 631 -5.38 12.99 -11.83
C LYS A 631 -6.38 13.34 -12.93
N ASP A 632 -6.51 12.48 -13.90
CA ASP A 632 -7.53 12.45 -14.94
C ASP A 632 -7.68 13.77 -15.74
N PRO A 633 -6.61 14.36 -16.32
CA PRO A 633 -5.21 13.94 -16.39
C PRO A 633 -4.33 14.52 -15.28
N ASN A 634 -3.18 13.87 -14.98
CA ASN A 634 -2.20 14.42 -14.04
C ASN A 634 -1.37 15.53 -14.71
N LEU A 635 -1.75 16.78 -14.49
CA LEU A 635 -1.03 17.95 -15.03
C LEU A 635 0.19 18.37 -14.20
N GLN A 636 0.33 17.86 -12.96
CA GLN A 636 1.49 18.15 -12.10
C GLN A 636 2.75 17.37 -12.50
N ASN A 637 2.59 16.29 -13.27
CA ASN A 637 3.70 15.44 -13.73
C ASN A 637 4.14 15.75 -15.17
N ILE A 638 3.68 16.85 -15.75
CA ILE A 638 4.17 17.31 -17.06
C ILE A 638 5.69 17.59 -16.93
N PRO A 639 6.53 17.00 -17.79
CA PRO A 639 7.97 17.14 -17.69
C PRO A 639 8.42 18.60 -17.62
N ALA A 640 9.24 18.91 -16.59
CA ALA A 640 9.82 20.24 -16.41
C ALA A 640 11.14 20.41 -17.17
N HIS A 641 11.86 19.33 -17.42
CA HIS A 641 13.18 19.24 -18.03
C HIS A 641 13.15 18.26 -19.19
N GLY A 642 14.16 18.33 -20.05
CA GLY A 642 14.29 17.51 -21.23
C GLY A 642 14.22 18.35 -22.51
N GLN A 643 14.67 17.76 -23.60
CA GLN A 643 14.79 18.44 -24.89
C GLN A 643 13.43 18.97 -25.41
N TYR A 644 12.36 18.26 -25.18
CA TYR A 644 11.02 18.54 -25.71
C TYR A 644 10.06 19.18 -24.70
N ALA A 645 10.45 19.27 -23.44
CA ALA A 645 9.57 19.76 -22.38
C ALA A 645 9.05 21.19 -22.65
N LYS A 646 9.91 22.08 -23.13
CA LYS A 646 9.53 23.45 -23.46
C LYS A 646 8.56 23.52 -24.65
N ASP A 647 8.82 22.76 -25.71
CA ASP A 647 7.97 22.71 -26.90
C ASP A 647 6.57 22.21 -26.53
N TYR A 648 6.52 21.13 -25.75
CA TYR A 648 5.28 20.56 -25.27
C TYR A 648 4.48 21.53 -24.37
N LYS A 649 5.13 22.15 -23.37
CA LYS A 649 4.49 23.17 -22.53
C LYS A 649 4.03 24.38 -23.32
N SER A 650 4.69 24.71 -24.45
CA SER A 650 4.30 25.82 -25.32
C SER A 650 2.99 25.58 -26.08
N CYS A 651 2.49 24.35 -26.11
CA CYS A 651 1.15 24.04 -26.63
C CYS A 651 0.02 24.47 -25.68
N PHE A 652 0.32 24.72 -24.41
CA PHE A 652 -0.66 25.31 -23.50
C PHE A 652 -0.62 26.84 -23.62
N ILE A 653 -1.76 27.42 -23.91
CA ILE A 653 -1.90 28.85 -24.24
C ILE A 653 -2.93 29.52 -23.34
N ALA A 654 -2.71 30.77 -23.01
CA ALA A 654 -3.73 31.57 -22.35
C ALA A 654 -4.86 31.92 -23.32
N LYS A 655 -6.07 32.15 -22.80
CA LYS A 655 -7.21 32.68 -23.54
C LYS A 655 -6.81 34.00 -24.23
N GLU A 656 -7.40 34.29 -25.36
CA GLU A 656 -7.20 35.58 -26.04
C GLU A 656 -7.52 36.75 -25.11
N GLY A 657 -6.64 37.78 -25.08
CA GLY A 657 -6.71 38.94 -24.18
C GLY A 657 -6.25 38.63 -22.73
N PHE A 658 -5.71 37.41 -22.50
CA PHE A 658 -5.17 36.97 -21.22
C PHE A 658 -3.72 36.53 -21.35
N SER A 659 -3.03 36.49 -20.22
CA SER A 659 -1.68 35.92 -20.08
C SER A 659 -1.64 34.96 -18.92
N PHE A 660 -0.76 33.97 -19.01
CA PHE A 660 -0.39 33.18 -17.83
C PHE A 660 0.56 33.98 -16.96
N ILE A 661 0.34 33.88 -15.66
CA ILE A 661 1.23 34.34 -14.61
C ILE A 661 1.67 33.14 -13.79
N SER A 662 2.97 32.94 -13.69
CA SER A 662 3.56 32.02 -12.73
C SER A 662 4.04 32.78 -11.51
N LEU A 663 3.74 32.26 -10.34
CA LEU A 663 4.27 32.73 -9.06
C LEU A 663 4.80 31.55 -8.30
N ASP A 664 6.11 31.53 -8.07
CA ASP A 664 6.82 30.43 -7.41
C ASP A 664 7.52 30.89 -6.14
N TYR A 665 7.42 30.11 -5.07
CA TYR A 665 8.17 30.39 -3.85
C TYR A 665 9.65 30.07 -4.02
N SER A 666 10.48 31.07 -3.90
CA SER A 666 11.93 30.92 -4.01
C SER A 666 12.49 30.12 -2.83
N GLN A 667 12.91 28.88 -3.10
CA GLN A 667 13.60 27.99 -2.14
C GLN A 667 12.84 27.78 -0.82
N ILE A 668 11.51 27.61 -0.86
CA ILE A 668 10.67 27.54 0.34
C ILE A 668 11.14 26.47 1.34
N GLU A 669 11.54 25.28 0.88
CA GLU A 669 12.00 24.21 1.76
C GLU A 669 13.30 24.57 2.51
N LEU A 670 14.24 25.30 1.87
CA LEU A 670 15.45 25.82 2.53
C LEU A 670 15.11 26.94 3.53
N ARG A 671 14.11 27.76 3.22
CA ARG A 671 13.61 28.77 4.16
C ARG A 671 12.91 28.11 5.36
N MET A 672 12.17 27.03 5.16
CA MET A 672 11.62 26.22 6.25
C MET A 672 12.74 25.61 7.09
N LEU A 673 13.78 25.05 6.45
CA LEU A 673 14.94 24.54 7.17
C LEU A 673 15.62 25.62 8.02
N ALA A 674 15.80 26.82 7.47
CA ALA A 674 16.36 27.96 8.24
C ALA A 674 15.46 28.34 9.43
N HIS A 675 14.14 28.38 9.22
CA HIS A 675 13.17 28.70 10.25
C HIS A 675 13.19 27.72 11.42
N PHE A 676 13.16 26.41 11.11
CA PHE A 676 13.08 25.36 12.13
C PHE A 676 14.43 25.05 12.81
N SER A 677 15.53 25.09 12.05
CA SER A 677 16.87 24.81 12.61
C SER A 677 17.48 25.99 13.36
N GLU A 678 17.00 27.20 13.08
CA GLU A 678 17.55 28.49 13.60
C GLU A 678 19.06 28.63 13.33
N ASP A 679 19.55 28.03 12.24
CA ASP A 679 20.97 28.14 11.90
C ASP A 679 21.34 29.59 11.51
N GLU A 680 22.21 30.23 12.30
CA GLU A 680 22.56 31.64 12.13
C GLU A 680 23.16 31.91 10.75
N LYS A 681 23.99 31.02 10.22
CA LYS A 681 24.61 31.23 8.91
C LYS A 681 23.57 31.20 7.81
N LEU A 682 22.57 30.27 7.92
CA LEU A 682 21.49 30.14 6.94
C LEU A 682 20.49 31.29 7.06
N LEU A 683 20.15 31.71 8.29
CA LEU A 683 19.28 32.85 8.55
C LEU A 683 19.90 34.17 8.02
N ASN A 684 21.20 34.40 8.28
CA ASN A 684 21.91 35.58 7.81
C ASN A 684 22.03 35.61 6.28
N ALA A 685 22.27 34.47 5.65
CA ALA A 685 22.30 34.36 4.19
C ALA A 685 20.97 34.80 3.56
N PHE A 686 19.84 34.31 4.08
CA PHE A 686 18.51 34.70 3.60
C PHE A 686 18.18 36.15 3.93
N LYS A 687 18.63 36.67 5.07
CA LYS A 687 18.43 38.09 5.45
C LYS A 687 19.17 39.03 4.52
N ASN A 688 20.36 38.66 4.06
CA ASN A 688 21.20 39.46 3.18
C ASN A 688 20.97 39.17 1.69
N ASP A 689 19.97 38.34 1.35
CA ASP A 689 19.68 37.93 -0.02
C ASP A 689 20.85 37.25 -0.74
N GLU A 690 21.70 36.54 0.01
CA GLU A 690 22.81 35.79 -0.58
C GLU A 690 22.33 34.52 -1.30
N ASP A 691 23.04 34.12 -2.34
CA ASP A 691 22.83 32.83 -2.98
C ASP A 691 23.30 31.72 -2.05
N ILE A 692 22.36 31.00 -1.46
CA ILE A 692 22.60 29.88 -0.52
C ILE A 692 23.49 28.79 -1.14
N HIS A 693 23.31 28.50 -2.43
CA HIS A 693 24.10 27.47 -3.10
C HIS A 693 25.54 27.95 -3.33
N ALA A 694 25.72 29.22 -3.70
CA ALA A 694 27.03 29.80 -3.82
C ALA A 694 27.76 29.88 -2.47
N ARG A 695 27.02 30.28 -1.40
CA ARG A 695 27.56 30.29 -0.04
C ARG A 695 27.97 28.93 0.46
N THR A 696 27.15 27.92 0.23
CA THR A 696 27.46 26.52 0.55
C THR A 696 28.67 26.02 -0.23
N ALA A 697 28.81 26.42 -1.51
CA ALA A 697 29.97 26.08 -2.33
C ALA A 697 31.25 26.67 -1.73
N ILE A 698 31.27 27.94 -1.36
CA ILE A 698 32.41 28.56 -0.71
C ILE A 698 32.78 27.85 0.60
N MET A 699 31.79 27.47 1.40
CA MET A 699 32.01 26.79 2.68
C MET A 699 32.63 25.37 2.50
N ILE A 700 32.22 24.64 1.49
CA ILE A 700 32.67 23.26 1.26
C ILE A 700 33.95 23.21 0.44
N PHE A 701 34.05 24.05 -0.60
CA PHE A 701 35.10 23.98 -1.64
C PHE A 701 36.11 25.15 -1.54
N GLY A 702 35.79 26.23 -0.80
CA GLY A 702 36.59 27.45 -0.73
C GLY A 702 36.31 28.43 -1.86
N GLU A 703 35.53 28.07 -2.87
CA GLU A 703 35.18 28.88 -4.04
C GLU A 703 33.76 28.62 -4.52
N SER A 704 33.21 29.50 -5.32
CA SER A 704 31.92 29.33 -5.98
C SER A 704 32.07 29.64 -7.48
N ASN A 705 32.10 28.60 -8.26
CA ASN A 705 31.96 28.62 -9.71
C ASN A 705 30.69 27.83 -10.11
N TYR A 706 30.42 27.71 -11.40
CA TYR A 706 29.25 27.01 -11.92
C TYR A 706 29.16 25.54 -11.41
N GLU A 707 30.27 24.81 -11.41
CA GLU A 707 30.34 23.42 -11.03
C GLU A 707 30.14 23.22 -9.52
N THR A 708 30.95 23.93 -8.70
CA THR A 708 30.86 23.86 -7.23
C THR A 708 29.52 24.33 -6.71
N ARG A 709 28.92 25.34 -7.33
CA ARG A 709 27.56 25.80 -7.01
C ARG A 709 26.50 24.75 -7.35
N SER A 710 26.64 24.05 -8.47
CA SER A 710 25.74 22.94 -8.87
C SER A 710 25.83 21.75 -7.91
N ILE A 711 27.06 21.40 -7.49
CA ILE A 711 27.30 20.37 -6.47
C ILE A 711 26.68 20.80 -5.13
N ALA A 712 26.90 22.05 -4.70
CA ALA A 712 26.32 22.60 -3.48
C ALA A 712 24.78 22.59 -3.51
N LYS A 713 24.17 22.90 -4.67
CA LYS A 713 22.72 22.77 -4.86
C LYS A 713 22.26 21.34 -4.62
N SER A 714 22.96 20.36 -5.19
CA SER A 714 22.64 18.93 -5.01
C SER A 714 22.82 18.48 -3.56
N ILE A 715 23.80 19.02 -2.83
CA ILE A 715 24.02 18.75 -1.40
C ILE A 715 22.87 19.37 -0.58
N ASN A 716 22.56 20.66 -0.78
CA ASN A 716 21.51 21.36 -0.03
C ASN A 716 20.17 20.64 -0.12
N PHE A 717 19.70 20.34 -1.34
CA PHE A 717 18.43 19.63 -1.52
C PHE A 717 18.54 18.17 -1.12
N GLY A 718 19.64 17.50 -1.46
CA GLY A 718 19.84 16.09 -1.13
C GLY A 718 19.76 15.82 0.38
N LEU A 719 20.34 16.68 1.20
CA LEU A 719 20.32 16.53 2.66
C LEU A 719 18.94 16.77 3.26
N ILE A 720 18.15 17.71 2.71
CA ILE A 720 16.74 17.92 3.09
C ILE A 720 15.95 16.63 2.85
N TYR A 721 16.18 15.95 1.73
CA TYR A 721 15.53 14.67 1.41
C TYR A 721 16.22 13.46 2.05
N GLY A 722 17.16 13.68 2.98
CA GLY A 722 17.84 12.63 3.72
C GLY A 722 18.80 11.79 2.88
N MET A 723 19.37 12.37 1.83
CA MET A 723 20.34 11.70 0.97
C MET A 723 21.61 11.36 1.76
N GLY A 724 21.99 10.08 1.75
CA GLY A 724 23.27 9.64 2.30
C GLY A 724 24.42 9.76 1.29
N TYR A 725 25.66 9.67 1.79
CA TYR A 725 26.88 9.83 1.00
C TYR A 725 26.96 8.87 -0.21
N LYS A 726 26.44 7.64 -0.11
CA LYS A 726 26.41 6.68 -1.22
C LYS A 726 25.53 7.17 -2.39
N THR A 727 24.40 7.79 -2.10
CA THR A 727 23.53 8.34 -3.13
C THR A 727 24.12 9.63 -3.70
N LEU A 728 24.69 10.49 -2.85
CA LEU A 728 25.40 11.69 -3.30
C LEU A 728 26.57 11.35 -4.22
N SER A 729 27.38 10.34 -3.86
CA SER A 729 28.49 9.81 -4.68
C SER A 729 28.01 9.40 -6.08
N LYS A 730 26.91 8.65 -6.17
CA LYS A 730 26.31 8.24 -7.44
C LYS A 730 25.79 9.42 -8.27
N ASN A 731 25.07 10.35 -7.62
CA ASN A 731 24.48 11.49 -8.32
C ASN A 731 25.53 12.46 -8.88
N LEU A 732 26.63 12.64 -8.16
CA LEU A 732 27.74 13.52 -8.58
C LEU A 732 28.84 12.78 -9.37
N LYS A 733 28.75 11.47 -9.50
CA LYS A 733 29.76 10.59 -10.13
C LYS A 733 31.15 10.77 -9.50
N ILE A 734 31.22 10.89 -8.16
CA ILE A 734 32.44 11.04 -7.37
C ILE A 734 32.64 9.85 -6.44
N GLU A 735 33.84 9.71 -5.89
CA GLU A 735 34.13 8.66 -4.91
C GLU A 735 33.30 8.79 -3.62
N ALA A 736 32.92 7.66 -3.03
CA ALA A 736 32.06 7.62 -1.85
C ALA A 736 32.69 8.33 -0.63
N ASN A 737 34.02 8.24 -0.48
CA ASN A 737 34.75 8.93 0.58
C ASN A 737 34.70 10.46 0.39
N LEU A 738 34.83 10.93 -0.84
CA LEU A 738 34.74 12.36 -1.15
C LEU A 738 33.31 12.90 -0.87
N ALA A 739 32.28 12.15 -1.28
CA ALA A 739 30.91 12.50 -0.97
C ALA A 739 30.64 12.56 0.56
N LYS A 740 31.23 11.64 1.32
CA LYS A 740 31.16 11.64 2.79
C LYS A 740 31.81 12.92 3.36
N THR A 741 33.02 13.26 2.89
CA THR A 741 33.72 14.50 3.32
C THR A 741 32.89 15.75 3.04
N TYR A 742 32.20 15.84 1.90
CA TYR A 742 31.34 16.98 1.58
C TYR A 742 30.16 17.10 2.57
N ILE A 743 29.52 16.01 2.92
CA ILE A 743 28.45 15.98 3.92
C ILE A 743 28.98 16.35 5.32
N GLU A 744 30.16 15.85 5.70
CA GLU A 744 30.79 16.19 6.98
C GLU A 744 31.10 17.69 7.07
N LYS A 745 31.75 18.27 6.04
CA LYS A 745 32.01 19.71 5.95
C LYS A 745 30.70 20.55 5.99
N TYR A 746 29.64 20.08 5.33
CA TYR A 746 28.34 20.74 5.39
C TYR A 746 27.87 20.86 6.83
N PHE A 747 27.84 19.73 7.57
CA PHE A 747 27.38 19.70 8.96
C PHE A 747 28.34 20.35 9.97
N GLU A 748 29.63 20.48 9.65
CA GLU A 748 30.58 21.28 10.42
C GLU A 748 30.28 22.77 10.29
N ASN A 749 29.85 23.21 9.12
CA ASN A 749 29.48 24.58 8.86
C ASN A 749 28.08 24.94 9.35
N PHE A 750 27.11 23.99 9.24
CA PHE A 750 25.71 24.19 9.65
C PHE A 750 25.38 23.28 10.84
N THR A 751 25.98 23.59 11.99
CA THR A 751 25.86 22.74 13.21
C THR A 751 24.45 22.69 13.78
N SER A 752 23.69 23.79 13.67
CA SER A 752 22.29 23.85 14.13
C SER A 752 21.39 22.97 13.28
N ILE A 753 21.64 22.84 11.98
CA ILE A 753 20.91 21.91 11.11
C ILE A 753 21.12 20.46 11.55
N LYS A 754 22.38 20.07 11.86
CA LYS A 754 22.70 18.73 12.36
C LYS A 754 21.96 18.41 13.66
N SER A 755 21.95 19.38 14.58
CA SER A 755 21.26 19.26 15.86
C SER A 755 19.74 19.17 15.68
N TYR A 756 19.18 19.96 14.80
CA TYR A 756 17.76 19.93 14.44
C TYR A 756 17.36 18.59 13.84
N PHE A 757 18.11 18.04 12.87
CA PHE A 757 17.83 16.73 12.30
C PHE A 757 17.86 15.61 13.34
N LYS A 758 18.82 15.66 14.28
CA LYS A 758 18.87 14.70 15.39
C LYS A 758 17.64 14.83 16.31
N LYS A 759 17.22 16.08 16.61
CA LYS A 759 16.03 16.37 17.41
C LYS A 759 14.78 15.78 16.75
N VAL A 760 14.53 16.08 15.48
CA VAL A 760 13.36 15.59 14.73
C VAL A 760 13.29 14.05 14.70
N LYS A 761 14.42 13.39 14.44
CA LYS A 761 14.48 11.91 14.44
C LYS A 761 14.14 11.32 15.80
N ASN A 762 14.60 11.93 16.87
CA ASN A 762 14.32 11.48 18.22
C ASN A 762 12.85 11.71 18.59
N GLU A 763 12.28 12.88 18.23
CA GLU A 763 10.87 13.20 18.45
C GLU A 763 9.95 12.24 17.66
N ALA A 764 10.28 11.98 16.39
CA ALA A 764 9.54 11.04 15.58
C ALA A 764 9.53 9.62 16.19
N LYS A 765 10.68 9.16 16.73
CA LYS A 765 10.77 7.86 17.42
C LYS A 765 10.01 7.84 18.74
N ALA A 766 10.08 8.90 19.52
CA ALA A 766 9.45 8.97 20.83
C ALA A 766 7.93 9.08 20.75
N ASN A 767 7.43 9.86 19.79
CA ASN A 767 6.01 10.18 19.66
C ASN A 767 5.27 9.30 18.65
N GLY A 768 5.98 8.58 17.76
CA GLY A 768 5.40 7.88 16.62
C GLY A 768 4.88 8.81 15.50
N PHE A 769 5.08 10.12 15.61
CA PHE A 769 4.67 11.11 14.61
C PHE A 769 5.53 12.38 14.65
N ILE A 770 5.41 13.17 13.59
CA ILE A 770 5.90 14.56 13.53
C ILE A 770 4.76 15.48 13.12
N SER A 771 4.92 16.78 13.35
CA SER A 771 3.94 17.80 12.98
C SER A 771 4.53 18.87 12.07
N THR A 772 3.73 19.37 11.12
CA THR A 772 4.06 20.51 10.27
C THR A 772 3.85 21.83 11.02
N LEU A 773 4.09 22.95 10.34
CA LEU A 773 3.87 24.32 10.86
C LEU A 773 2.41 24.53 11.30
N SER A 774 1.45 23.97 10.58
CA SER A 774 0.01 24.03 10.90
C SER A 774 -0.44 23.01 11.95
N GLY A 775 0.45 22.13 12.42
CA GLY A 775 0.12 21.04 13.35
C GLY A 775 -0.39 19.76 12.68
N ARG A 776 -0.41 19.69 11.35
CA ARG A 776 -0.74 18.46 10.60
C ARG A 776 0.23 17.35 10.97
N LYS A 777 -0.26 16.15 11.27
CA LYS A 777 0.56 15.03 11.72
C LYS A 777 0.91 14.06 10.57
N ARG A 778 2.13 13.54 10.63
CA ARG A 778 2.59 12.39 9.84
C ARG A 778 3.04 11.30 10.81
N TYR A 779 2.42 10.13 10.71
CA TYR A 779 2.68 9.00 11.60
C TYR A 779 3.74 8.05 11.03
N PHE A 780 4.51 7.42 11.93
CA PHE A 780 5.56 6.44 11.62
C PHE A 780 5.51 5.32 12.65
N ASP A 781 5.49 4.10 12.20
CA ASP A 781 5.54 2.92 13.06
C ASP A 781 7.00 2.48 13.27
N PHE A 782 7.70 3.14 14.21
CA PHE A 782 9.08 2.80 14.52
C PHE A 782 9.20 1.51 15.34
N GLU A 783 8.17 1.13 16.08
CA GLU A 783 8.21 -0.05 16.97
C GLU A 783 8.31 -1.34 16.16
N ASN A 784 7.59 -1.41 15.04
CA ASN A 784 7.58 -2.57 14.17
C ASN A 784 8.52 -2.43 12.96
N ALA A 785 9.31 -1.36 12.89
CA ALA A 785 10.15 -1.04 11.74
C ALA A 785 11.48 -1.79 11.74
N LYS A 786 11.83 -2.40 10.60
CA LYS A 786 13.18 -2.97 10.36
C LYS A 786 14.23 -1.87 10.29
N PRO A 787 15.53 -2.17 10.52
CA PRO A 787 16.59 -1.16 10.48
C PRO A 787 16.62 -0.30 9.20
N MET A 788 16.29 -0.88 8.06
CA MET A 788 16.20 -0.15 6.79
C MET A 788 14.98 0.76 6.72
N GLN A 789 13.85 0.33 7.30
CA GLN A 789 12.63 1.15 7.44
C GLN A 789 12.82 2.26 8.48
N VAL A 790 13.47 1.98 9.59
CA VAL A 790 13.84 3.01 10.59
C VAL A 790 14.65 4.11 9.91
N ALA A 791 15.67 3.75 9.12
CA ALA A 791 16.45 4.73 8.37
C ALA A 791 15.63 5.48 7.30
N MET A 792 14.62 4.84 6.72
CA MET A 792 13.67 5.48 5.81
C MET A 792 12.77 6.47 6.56
N TYR A 793 12.14 6.04 7.66
CA TYR A 793 11.27 6.89 8.49
C TYR A 793 12.02 8.09 9.09
N GLU A 794 13.28 7.91 9.50
CA GLU A 794 14.13 9.02 9.94
C GLU A 794 14.36 10.08 8.85
N ARG A 795 14.47 9.67 7.58
CA ARG A 795 14.57 10.61 6.45
C ARG A 795 13.23 11.26 6.16
N GLU A 796 12.17 10.46 6.10
CA GLU A 796 10.82 10.94 5.84
C GLU A 796 10.32 11.89 6.92
N SER A 797 10.71 11.72 8.18
CA SER A 797 10.30 12.61 9.26
C SER A 797 10.80 14.04 9.04
N ILE A 798 12.07 14.22 8.68
CA ILE A 798 12.64 15.53 8.37
C ILE A 798 11.95 16.15 7.14
N ASN A 799 11.87 15.37 6.06
CA ASN A 799 11.27 15.81 4.81
C ASN A 799 9.79 16.19 4.98
N SER A 800 9.03 15.41 5.74
CA SER A 800 7.59 15.66 5.95
C SER A 800 7.32 16.94 6.71
N ILE A 801 8.18 17.34 7.65
CA ILE A 801 8.04 18.66 8.31
C ILE A 801 8.26 19.78 7.30
N LEU A 802 9.32 19.70 6.51
CA LEU A 802 9.70 20.80 5.61
C LEU A 802 8.71 20.92 4.44
N GLN A 803 8.43 19.80 3.75
CA GLN A 803 7.49 19.78 2.63
C GLN A 803 6.04 20.01 3.08
N GLY A 804 5.64 19.43 4.20
CA GLY A 804 4.29 19.63 4.72
C GLY A 804 4.04 21.06 5.15
N SER A 805 5.02 21.70 5.80
CA SER A 805 4.91 23.12 6.17
C SER A 805 4.90 24.04 4.94
N ALA A 806 5.66 23.70 3.88
CA ALA A 806 5.58 24.42 2.61
C ALA A 806 4.18 24.26 1.97
N ALA A 807 3.62 23.05 1.99
CA ALA A 807 2.27 22.80 1.48
C ALA A 807 1.19 23.56 2.27
N ASP A 808 1.32 23.65 3.60
CA ASP A 808 0.42 24.46 4.43
C ASP A 808 0.47 25.92 4.04
N ILE A 809 1.68 26.50 3.87
CA ILE A 809 1.88 27.90 3.46
C ILE A 809 1.25 28.17 2.09
N ILE A 810 1.44 27.30 1.13
CA ILE A 810 0.85 27.42 -0.21
C ILE A 810 -0.68 27.41 -0.12
N LYS A 811 -1.28 26.52 0.66
CA LYS A 811 -2.73 26.47 0.86
C LYS A 811 -3.27 27.73 1.50
N PHE A 812 -2.59 28.24 2.52
CA PHE A 812 -2.97 29.51 3.15
C PHE A 812 -2.92 30.67 2.15
N ALA A 813 -1.85 30.73 1.34
CA ALA A 813 -1.74 31.72 0.28
C ALA A 813 -2.86 31.60 -0.75
N MET A 814 -3.19 30.38 -1.20
CA MET A 814 -4.27 30.13 -2.15
C MET A 814 -5.63 30.59 -1.61
N LEU A 815 -5.92 30.37 -0.31
CA LEU A 815 -7.16 30.83 0.32
C LEU A 815 -7.25 32.35 0.35
N GLU A 816 -6.16 33.07 0.68
CA GLU A 816 -6.16 34.53 0.67
C GLU A 816 -6.21 35.11 -0.76
N ILE A 817 -5.48 34.52 -1.70
CA ILE A 817 -5.52 34.90 -3.11
C ILE A 817 -6.93 34.72 -3.70
N ALA A 818 -7.63 33.64 -3.29
CA ALA A 818 -8.98 33.38 -3.78
C ALA A 818 -9.95 34.53 -3.55
N LYS A 819 -9.76 35.35 -2.52
CA LYS A 819 -10.58 36.54 -2.22
C LYS A 819 -10.49 37.65 -3.29
N ILE A 820 -9.44 37.64 -4.12
CA ILE A 820 -9.22 38.60 -5.20
C ILE A 820 -9.39 38.01 -6.59
N LEU A 821 -9.71 36.70 -6.70
CA LEU A 821 -10.00 36.04 -7.96
C LEU A 821 -11.42 36.36 -8.47
N ASN A 822 -11.57 36.39 -9.78
CA ASN A 822 -12.84 36.53 -10.49
C ASN A 822 -12.70 36.04 -11.94
N GLN A 823 -13.68 36.28 -12.79
CA GLN A 823 -13.66 35.87 -14.21
C GLN A 823 -12.46 36.42 -15.04
N ASP A 824 -11.83 37.54 -14.63
CA ASP A 824 -10.67 38.14 -15.28
C ASP A 824 -9.31 37.72 -14.66
N LYS A 825 -9.36 37.03 -13.55
CA LYS A 825 -8.21 36.54 -12.77
C LYS A 825 -8.51 35.15 -12.23
N ARG A 826 -7.99 34.12 -12.88
CA ARG A 826 -8.33 32.72 -12.62
C ARG A 826 -7.11 31.96 -12.13
N LEU A 827 -7.24 31.18 -11.06
CA LEU A 827 -6.25 30.21 -10.69
C LEU A 827 -6.46 28.96 -11.54
N ILE A 828 -5.41 28.51 -12.22
CA ILE A 828 -5.48 27.39 -13.18
C ILE A 828 -4.86 26.13 -12.61
N LEU A 829 -3.61 26.22 -12.14
CA LEU A 829 -2.84 25.07 -11.67
C LEU A 829 -2.03 25.43 -10.42
N GLN A 830 -1.82 24.44 -9.58
CA GLN A 830 -0.79 24.43 -8.55
C GLN A 830 0.15 23.26 -8.85
N ILE A 831 1.45 23.53 -9.00
CA ILE A 831 2.48 22.55 -9.33
C ILE A 831 3.64 22.73 -8.39
N HIS A 832 3.89 21.77 -7.51
CA HIS A 832 4.90 21.87 -6.45
C HIS A 832 4.71 23.13 -5.61
N ASP A 833 5.59 24.09 -5.74
CA ASP A 833 5.60 25.35 -4.98
C ASP A 833 5.16 26.56 -5.85
N GLU A 834 4.67 26.26 -7.08
CA GLU A 834 4.27 27.23 -8.10
C GLU A 834 2.75 27.30 -8.23
N LEU A 835 2.22 28.52 -8.36
CA LEU A 835 0.83 28.80 -8.71
C LEU A 835 0.78 29.42 -10.11
N ILE A 836 -0.07 28.87 -10.98
CA ILE A 836 -0.28 29.36 -12.36
C ILE A 836 -1.66 29.97 -12.46
N PHE A 837 -1.72 31.21 -12.87
CA PHE A 837 -2.94 31.97 -13.09
C PHE A 837 -3.12 32.32 -14.57
N GLU A 838 -4.36 32.50 -14.98
CA GLU A 838 -4.75 33.10 -16.26
C GLU A 838 -5.41 34.45 -15.97
N VAL A 839 -4.77 35.53 -16.35
CA VAL A 839 -5.16 36.89 -15.97
C VAL A 839 -5.26 37.78 -17.22
N LYS A 840 -6.28 38.64 -17.24
CA LYS A 840 -6.46 39.64 -18.32
C LYS A 840 -5.23 40.56 -18.44
N ASP A 841 -4.76 40.76 -19.66
CA ASP A 841 -3.46 41.41 -19.94
C ASP A 841 -3.25 42.72 -19.19
N GLU A 842 -4.25 43.58 -19.18
CA GLU A 842 -4.19 44.90 -18.50
C GLU A 842 -4.09 44.81 -16.96
N LEU A 843 -4.37 43.66 -16.38
CA LEU A 843 -4.37 43.45 -14.93
C LEU A 843 -3.12 42.71 -14.42
N CYS A 844 -2.27 42.20 -15.31
CA CYS A 844 -1.18 41.31 -14.97
C CYS A 844 -0.20 41.90 -13.96
N GLU A 845 0.35 43.11 -14.20
CA GLU A 845 1.36 43.70 -13.32
C GLU A 845 0.82 43.97 -11.90
N ASN A 846 -0.39 44.55 -11.83
CA ASN A 846 -1.04 44.80 -10.54
C ASN A 846 -1.37 43.52 -9.81
N PHE A 847 -1.80 42.47 -10.54
CA PHE A 847 -2.10 41.16 -9.96
C PHE A 847 -0.83 40.54 -9.42
N VAL A 848 0.27 40.49 -10.16
CA VAL A 848 1.56 39.99 -9.70
C VAL A 848 1.97 40.66 -8.40
N LYS A 849 1.95 41.99 -8.35
CA LYS A 849 2.36 42.74 -7.16
C LYS A 849 1.53 42.37 -5.93
N LYS A 850 0.18 42.32 -6.07
CA LYS A 850 -0.72 41.97 -4.95
C LYS A 850 -0.57 40.52 -4.51
N THR A 851 -0.44 39.63 -5.45
CA THR A 851 -0.35 38.20 -5.16
C THR A 851 1.01 37.85 -4.55
N SER A 852 2.11 38.46 -5.03
CA SER A 852 3.42 38.31 -4.43
C SER A 852 3.41 38.81 -2.98
N ASP A 853 2.79 39.97 -2.72
CA ASP A 853 2.69 40.51 -1.36
C ASP A 853 1.90 39.55 -0.43
N ILE A 854 0.80 38.99 -0.88
CA ILE A 854 0.04 37.99 -0.13
C ILE A 854 0.92 36.76 0.17
N MET A 855 1.57 36.21 -0.84
CA MET A 855 2.39 34.98 -0.70
C MET A 855 3.57 35.22 0.26
N GLU A 856 4.23 36.37 0.16
CA GLU A 856 5.42 36.66 0.97
C GLU A 856 5.10 36.97 2.43
N ASN A 857 3.88 37.45 2.73
CA ASN A 857 3.46 37.85 4.07
C ASN A 857 2.42 36.90 4.72
N ILE A 858 2.06 35.81 4.09
CA ILE A 858 0.98 34.93 4.56
C ILE A 858 1.24 34.31 5.93
N VAL A 859 2.51 34.09 6.28
CA VAL A 859 2.94 33.56 7.58
C VAL A 859 4.15 34.33 8.09
N LYS A 860 4.25 34.48 9.40
CA LYS A 860 5.39 35.11 10.04
C LYS A 860 6.46 34.09 10.40
N LEU A 861 7.53 34.05 9.63
CA LEU A 861 8.69 33.19 9.84
C LEU A 861 9.93 33.97 10.32
N LYS A 862 10.96 33.25 10.76
CA LYS A 862 12.27 33.81 11.09
C LYS A 862 13.07 34.30 9.86
N VAL A 863 12.65 33.85 8.68
CA VAL A 863 13.13 34.27 7.36
C VAL A 863 11.95 34.82 6.54
N LYS A 864 12.20 35.85 5.72
CA LYS A 864 11.16 36.29 4.79
C LYS A 864 10.92 35.24 3.69
N LEU A 865 9.67 35.03 3.34
CA LEU A 865 9.34 34.34 2.12
C LEU A 865 9.59 35.28 0.93
N LYS A 866 10.00 34.72 -0.19
CA LYS A 866 10.16 35.43 -1.46
C LYS A 866 9.53 34.65 -2.59
N THR A 867 8.97 35.38 -3.53
CA THR A 867 8.40 34.82 -4.75
C THR A 867 9.19 35.31 -5.97
N SER A 868 9.21 34.45 -6.98
CA SER A 868 9.57 34.81 -8.35
C SER A 868 8.33 34.79 -9.22
N SER A 869 8.25 35.67 -10.18
CA SER A 869 7.11 35.78 -11.07
C SER A 869 7.54 35.83 -12.54
N SER A 870 6.72 35.28 -13.42
CA SER A 870 6.86 35.43 -14.86
C SER A 870 5.49 35.56 -15.54
N ILE A 871 5.44 36.27 -16.66
CA ILE A 871 4.22 36.50 -17.44
C ILE A 871 4.49 36.05 -18.87
N ALA A 872 3.61 35.21 -19.43
CA ALA A 872 3.74 34.76 -20.80
C ALA A 872 2.37 34.34 -21.40
N LYS A 873 2.27 34.38 -22.72
CA LYS A 873 1.10 33.85 -23.45
C LYS A 873 1.05 32.31 -23.52
N LYS A 874 2.19 31.68 -23.37
CA LYS A 874 2.35 30.23 -23.45
C LYS A 874 3.06 29.74 -22.19
N TRP A 875 2.61 28.60 -21.66
CA TRP A 875 3.22 28.02 -20.46
C TRP A 875 4.71 27.72 -20.63
N GLY A 876 5.12 27.19 -21.78
CA GLY A 876 6.54 26.90 -22.04
C GLY A 876 7.47 28.11 -22.04
N ASN A 877 6.93 29.34 -22.00
CA ASN A 877 7.67 30.59 -21.92
C ASN A 877 7.70 31.17 -20.51
N LEU A 878 7.00 30.61 -19.55
CA LEU A 878 7.19 30.90 -18.12
C LEU A 878 8.56 30.36 -17.68
N LYS A 879 9.26 31.10 -16.86
CA LYS A 879 10.62 30.77 -16.41
C LYS A 879 10.58 30.05 -15.06
#